data_778cf05262cc47f48baa3f60a1013c26
#
_entry.id   778cf05262cc47f48baa3f60a1013c26
#
_cell.length_a   1.000
_cell.length_b   1.000
_cell.length_c   1.000
_cell.angle_alpha   90.00
_cell.angle_beta   90.00
_cell.angle_gamma   90.00
#
_symmetry.space_group_name_H-M   'P 1'
#
loop_
_entity.id
_entity.type
_entity.pdbx_description
1 polymer ?
#
loop_
_entity_poly.entity_id
_entity_poly.type
_entity_poly.pdbx_seq_one_letter_code
_entity_poly.pdbx_strand_id
1 'polypeptide(L)'
;MKKEWLCGALLLSLHTWAQEVPTEVETDKQPIALDEVVVQAVRAKKSTPVAFSNVSKKEIQQKNAGQQLPLLLDHLPNVVSVSEDGSGYGATALFIRGNDAYRTNVTINGIPYNDAESQGVFFYNLSDFAASAENIQLQRGVGTSTNGAGAFGASLNVLTDAVSQKPYAEIANYLGSYTTHKHSVKLSTGKLNDRFEVMGRFSKINSDGYIDRATSDLKSYFLQGAYSDDHTLIRGLVFGGKEKTYLTYKGITAEQLEKDRRYNPAGKYSDNGQTRFYDNETDNYQQDHAQLHWTEKWNPYWHSTLSFHYTKGRGYWEQMDNWGDARGNFVIRYQLDNDFYGSVFSVNYRKDAIDFIVGGSANVYEGNHYNETLWAQNAGTAYKESTTPVYGNKKEAAAFAKLTWQVAPKLSLFADMQYRYVQFKSYLKKVDINEGLPMLNPKAGISYLLAPNHTLYLSFAHATKEPNRNDYKEYAENKKKGAELPKAEKVNDFELGWRYSTDKVKLNANLYYMQYKDQLVLTGDINKTGYSLRRNSGESYRAGIEVDANVLLSPQWQWAPNVSYSQNKNIDYKTKDPNQPNQFVNLGTTHISFSPDWVVGNTITFIPFENFQMSLISKYIGERYLTNENEDNAKLDDFLVHSLHLSYEILPEKICKSVLFSVTANNILNKKYVAHGRYSGGKPLYFPAAEINAMAGVTLSF
;
A
#
# COMPACT_ATOMS: atom_id res chain seq x y z
N MET A 1 -16.24 -36.13 27.70
CA MET A 1 -15.55 -35.70 28.94
C MET A 1 -14.82 -34.42 28.57
N LYS A 2 -15.47 -33.34 28.78
CA LYS A 2 -15.16 -32.16 29.66
C LYS A 2 -13.71 -31.67 29.56
N LYS A 3 -13.50 -30.54 28.93
CA LYS A 3 -12.59 -29.47 29.37
C LYS A 3 -13.22 -28.12 29.04
N GLU A 4 -13.97 -27.62 30.02
CA GLU A 4 -14.31 -26.22 30.19
C GLU A 4 -13.28 -25.57 31.11
N TRP A 5 -13.24 -24.23 31.06
CA TRP A 5 -12.68 -23.27 32.02
C TRP A 5 -11.20 -22.87 31.84
N LEU A 6 -11.04 -21.63 31.37
CA LEU A 6 -10.34 -20.56 32.08
C LEU A 6 -10.58 -19.19 31.41
N CYS A 7 -11.72 -18.57 31.71
CA CYS A 7 -11.88 -17.13 31.69
C CYS A 7 -11.99 -16.66 33.17
N GLY A 8 -10.86 -16.32 33.74
CA GLY A 8 -10.75 -15.81 35.11
C GLY A 8 -10.54 -14.31 35.12
N ALA A 9 -11.51 -13.59 35.69
CA ALA A 9 -11.59 -12.18 35.91
C ALA A 9 -10.33 -11.56 36.55
N LEU A 10 -9.90 -10.41 35.98
CA LEU A 10 -9.07 -9.42 36.69
C LEU A 10 -9.85 -8.11 36.80
N LEU A 11 -10.73 -8.05 37.80
CA LEU A 11 -11.25 -6.81 38.34
C LEU A 11 -10.37 -6.47 39.57
N LEU A 12 -9.45 -5.54 39.41
CA LEU A 12 -8.71 -4.92 40.49
C LEU A 12 -9.24 -3.51 40.71
N SER A 13 -9.78 -3.34 41.94
CA SER A 13 -10.24 -2.12 42.54
C SER A 13 -9.18 -1.02 42.54
N LEU A 14 -9.46 0.10 41.88
CA LEU A 14 -8.71 1.34 41.96
C LEU A 14 -9.35 2.25 43.00
N HIS A 15 -8.66 2.43 44.14
CA HIS A 15 -8.96 3.47 45.09
C HIS A 15 -8.47 4.82 44.56
N THR A 16 -9.36 5.78 44.60
CA THR A 16 -9.17 7.17 44.18
C THR A 16 -8.25 7.91 45.15
N TRP A 17 -7.17 8.51 44.58
CA TRP A 17 -6.56 9.71 45.14
C TRP A 17 -6.71 10.81 44.10
N ALA A 18 -7.63 11.72 44.37
CA ALA A 18 -7.77 12.95 43.57
C ALA A 18 -6.73 13.95 44.09
N GLN A 19 -5.75 14.27 43.25
CA GLN A 19 -5.05 15.54 43.31
C GLN A 19 -5.43 16.33 42.07
N GLU A 20 -6.02 17.49 42.30
CA GLU A 20 -6.31 18.50 41.28
C GLU A 20 -4.98 18.98 40.68
N VAL A 21 -4.74 18.67 39.40
CA VAL A 21 -3.74 19.31 38.57
C VAL A 21 -4.46 20.26 37.63
N PRO A 22 -4.02 21.52 37.45
CA PRO A 22 -4.71 22.49 36.62
C PRO A 22 -4.76 22.00 35.18
N THR A 23 -5.96 21.94 34.64
CA THR A 23 -6.23 21.65 33.23
C THR A 23 -5.82 22.85 32.39
N GLU A 24 -4.60 22.93 31.93
CA GLU A 24 -4.32 23.67 30.69
C GLU A 24 -4.92 22.85 29.53
N VAL A 25 -6.09 23.28 29.12
CA VAL A 25 -6.59 22.98 27.77
C VAL A 25 -5.61 23.68 26.84
N GLU A 26 -4.71 22.92 26.24
CA GLU A 26 -3.91 23.38 25.12
C GLU A 26 -4.87 23.81 24.00
N THR A 27 -5.32 25.04 24.06
CA THR A 27 -5.87 25.73 22.89
C THR A 27 -4.67 25.97 22.00
N ASP A 28 -4.59 25.19 20.95
CA ASP A 28 -3.60 25.25 19.87
C ASP A 28 -3.69 26.64 19.18
N LYS A 29 -3.09 27.67 19.84
CA LYS A 29 -3.06 29.07 19.40
C LYS A 29 -1.81 29.41 18.58
N GLN A 30 -0.98 28.40 18.25
CA GLN A 30 0.12 28.67 17.35
C GLN A 30 -0.41 28.80 15.92
N PRO A 31 0.07 29.78 15.13
CA PRO A 31 -0.28 29.88 13.74
C PRO A 31 0.15 28.60 13.03
N ILE A 32 -0.83 27.89 12.43
CA ILE A 32 -0.58 26.66 11.70
C ILE A 32 0.41 26.99 10.57
N ALA A 33 1.54 26.30 10.54
CA ALA A 33 2.49 26.41 9.44
C ALA A 33 1.82 25.96 8.14
N LEU A 34 2.13 26.59 7.01
CA LEU A 34 1.49 26.28 5.71
C LEU A 34 1.73 24.84 5.26
N ASP A 35 2.88 24.25 5.59
CA ASP A 35 3.13 22.83 5.37
C ASP A 35 2.15 21.94 6.14
N GLU A 36 1.71 22.35 7.34
CA GLU A 36 0.71 21.64 8.12
C GLU A 36 -0.70 21.70 7.51
N VAL A 37 -1.03 22.75 6.74
CA VAL A 37 -2.33 22.86 6.05
C VAL A 37 -2.52 21.73 5.05
N VAL A 38 -1.50 21.43 4.24
CA VAL A 38 -1.52 20.30 3.30
C VAL A 38 -1.66 18.97 4.08
N VAL A 39 -0.90 18.83 5.15
CA VAL A 39 -0.95 17.67 6.05
C VAL A 39 -2.34 17.47 6.63
N GLN A 40 -2.97 18.54 7.13
CA GLN A 40 -4.25 18.46 7.82
C GLN A 40 -5.44 18.20 6.88
N ALA A 41 -5.36 18.60 5.61
CA ALA A 41 -6.42 18.39 4.64
C ALA A 41 -6.66 16.91 4.32
N VAL A 42 -5.58 16.12 4.21
CA VAL A 42 -5.66 14.71 3.75
C VAL A 42 -5.58 13.68 4.88
N ARG A 43 -5.35 14.08 6.13
CA ARG A 43 -5.06 13.16 7.24
C ARG A 43 -6.17 13.05 8.26
N ALA A 44 -6.24 11.85 8.85
CA ALA A 44 -7.01 11.63 10.08
C ALA A 44 -6.25 12.25 11.27
N LYS A 45 -6.98 12.95 12.13
CA LYS A 45 -6.53 13.53 13.39
C LYS A 45 -7.00 12.64 14.57
N LYS A 46 -6.50 12.91 15.78
CA LYS A 46 -6.98 12.20 16.98
C LYS A 46 -8.50 12.31 17.19
N SER A 47 -9.12 13.40 16.78
CA SER A 47 -10.57 13.60 16.82
C SER A 47 -11.33 12.88 15.69
N THR A 48 -10.66 12.42 14.64
CA THR A 48 -11.31 11.71 13.53
C THR A 48 -11.64 10.27 13.97
N PRO A 49 -12.89 9.81 13.83
CA PRO A 49 -13.31 8.49 14.29
C PRO A 49 -12.96 7.39 13.25
N VAL A 50 -11.68 7.19 13.00
CA VAL A 50 -11.15 6.15 12.07
C VAL A 50 -9.88 5.53 12.66
N ALA A 51 -9.63 4.26 12.38
CA ALA A 51 -8.40 3.58 12.76
C ALA A 51 -7.24 4.04 11.86
N PHE A 52 -6.15 4.53 12.42
CA PHE A 52 -4.97 4.93 11.65
C PHE A 52 -3.65 4.70 12.39
N SER A 53 -2.57 4.60 11.62
CA SER A 53 -1.19 4.54 12.11
C SER A 53 -0.33 5.54 11.33
N ASN A 54 0.62 6.19 12.03
CA ASN A 54 1.56 7.12 11.43
C ASN A 54 2.98 6.55 11.51
N VAL A 55 3.76 6.72 10.44
CA VAL A 55 5.19 6.44 10.40
C VAL A 55 5.92 7.75 10.17
N SER A 56 6.71 8.18 11.14
CA SER A 56 7.41 9.46 11.10
C SER A 56 8.68 9.41 10.22
N LYS A 57 9.19 10.58 9.80
CA LYS A 57 10.45 10.71 9.06
C LYS A 57 11.62 10.01 9.76
N LYS A 58 11.76 10.20 11.07
CA LYS A 58 12.81 9.56 11.86
C LYS A 58 12.72 8.03 11.80
N GLU A 59 11.53 7.48 11.93
CA GLU A 59 11.29 6.03 11.82
C GLU A 59 11.58 5.50 10.42
N ILE A 60 11.17 6.24 9.38
CA ILE A 60 11.49 5.92 7.99
C ILE A 60 13.01 5.91 7.79
N GLN A 61 13.71 6.97 8.17
CA GLN A 61 15.17 7.08 8.01
C GLN A 61 15.92 5.94 8.69
N GLN A 62 15.50 5.54 9.89
CA GLN A 62 16.13 4.45 10.64
C GLN A 62 15.95 3.09 9.94
N LYS A 63 14.79 2.83 9.32
CA LYS A 63 14.43 1.51 8.77
C LYS A 63 14.61 1.38 7.25
N ASN A 64 14.79 2.49 6.52
CA ASN A 64 14.83 2.48 5.05
C ASN A 64 16.21 2.09 4.51
N ALA A 65 16.39 0.81 4.24
CA ALA A 65 17.56 0.27 3.51
C ALA A 65 17.33 0.17 1.99
N GLY A 66 16.25 0.77 1.45
CA GLY A 66 15.88 0.73 0.03
C GLY A 66 14.87 -0.35 -0.34
N GLN A 67 14.39 -1.14 0.64
CA GLN A 67 13.28 -2.08 0.42
C GLN A 67 12.03 -1.33 -0.08
N GLN A 68 11.16 -2.05 -0.78
CA GLN A 68 9.89 -1.49 -1.25
C GLN A 68 9.00 -1.08 -0.08
N LEU A 69 8.17 -0.04 -0.30
CA LEU A 69 7.31 0.56 0.72
C LEU A 69 6.43 -0.45 1.50
N PRO A 70 5.84 -1.50 0.89
CA PRO A 70 5.11 -2.53 1.62
C PRO A 70 5.88 -3.16 2.77
N LEU A 71 7.15 -3.50 2.55
CA LEU A 71 7.99 -4.15 3.56
C LEU A 71 8.39 -3.18 4.68
N LEU A 72 8.55 -1.90 4.37
CA LEU A 72 8.77 -0.87 5.39
C LEU A 72 7.58 -0.75 6.35
N LEU A 73 6.36 -1.00 5.87
CA LEU A 73 5.11 -0.87 6.62
C LEU A 73 4.62 -2.17 7.27
N ASP A 74 5.31 -3.29 7.06
CA ASP A 74 4.87 -4.61 7.51
C ASP A 74 4.70 -4.73 9.04
N HIS A 75 5.42 -3.92 9.81
CA HIS A 75 5.31 -3.89 11.27
C HIS A 75 4.01 -3.25 11.79
N LEU A 76 3.22 -2.59 10.92
CA LEU A 76 1.96 -1.95 11.30
C LEU A 76 0.85 -2.97 11.59
N PRO A 77 -0.17 -2.60 12.41
CA PRO A 77 -1.28 -3.48 12.75
C PRO A 77 -2.06 -3.93 11.51
N ASN A 78 -2.35 -5.24 11.47
CA ASN A 78 -3.15 -5.90 10.42
C ASN A 78 -2.66 -5.63 8.99
N VAL A 79 -1.35 -5.48 8.83
CA VAL A 79 -0.67 -5.35 7.55
C VAL A 79 0.05 -6.66 7.25
N VAL A 80 -0.11 -7.18 6.06
CA VAL A 80 0.63 -8.32 5.51
C VAL A 80 1.28 -7.87 4.22
N SER A 81 2.59 -7.82 4.19
CA SER A 81 3.37 -7.54 2.98
C SER A 81 3.86 -8.83 2.35
N VAL A 82 3.92 -8.85 1.03
CA VAL A 82 4.36 -10.00 0.25
C VAL A 82 5.33 -9.56 -0.83
N SER A 83 6.22 -10.47 -1.23
CA SER A 83 7.21 -10.26 -2.28
C SER A 83 7.29 -11.50 -3.17
N GLU A 84 7.18 -11.32 -4.47
CA GLU A 84 7.29 -12.42 -5.43
C GLU A 84 8.75 -12.83 -5.68
N ASP A 85 9.70 -11.89 -5.54
CA ASP A 85 11.14 -12.13 -5.67
C ASP A 85 11.79 -12.67 -4.37
N GLY A 86 11.00 -12.74 -3.30
CA GLY A 86 11.39 -13.21 -1.97
C GLY A 86 12.29 -12.26 -1.18
N SER A 87 12.89 -11.25 -1.80
CA SER A 87 13.85 -10.31 -1.17
C SER A 87 13.30 -8.91 -0.92
N GLY A 88 12.24 -8.51 -1.65
CA GLY A 88 11.55 -7.25 -1.47
C GLY A 88 12.07 -6.09 -2.31
N TYR A 89 12.81 -6.35 -3.36
CA TYR A 89 13.29 -5.34 -4.31
C TYR A 89 12.60 -5.42 -5.68
N GLY A 90 11.86 -6.51 -5.95
CA GLY A 90 11.01 -6.70 -7.12
C GLY A 90 9.52 -6.43 -6.83
N ALA A 91 8.64 -7.26 -7.38
CA ALA A 91 7.19 -7.12 -7.20
C ALA A 91 6.76 -7.39 -5.75
N THR A 92 6.09 -6.40 -5.15
CA THR A 92 5.58 -6.46 -3.77
C THR A 92 4.14 -5.99 -3.71
N ALA A 93 3.40 -6.47 -2.72
CA ALA A 93 2.02 -6.04 -2.46
C ALA A 93 1.73 -5.92 -0.96
N LEU A 94 0.67 -5.17 -0.63
CA LEU A 94 0.12 -5.00 0.71
C LEU A 94 -1.28 -5.59 0.78
N PHE A 95 -1.56 -6.30 1.87
CA PHE A 95 -2.91 -6.67 2.30
C PHE A 95 -3.19 -6.01 3.65
N ILE A 96 -4.33 -5.35 3.78
CA ILE A 96 -4.71 -4.63 5.00
C ILE A 96 -6.10 -5.08 5.41
N ARG A 97 -6.26 -5.65 6.61
CA ARG A 97 -7.50 -6.34 7.03
C ARG A 97 -7.94 -7.39 5.99
N GLY A 98 -6.99 -8.09 5.37
CA GLY A 98 -7.24 -9.02 4.27
C GLY A 98 -7.71 -8.38 2.96
N ASN A 99 -7.84 -7.06 2.85
CA ASN A 99 -8.08 -6.37 1.59
C ASN A 99 -6.79 -6.34 0.76
N ASP A 100 -6.91 -6.66 -0.51
CA ASP A 100 -5.80 -6.67 -1.47
C ASP A 100 -5.38 -5.25 -1.91
N ALA A 101 -4.30 -5.18 -2.69
CA ALA A 101 -3.75 -3.93 -3.20
C ALA A 101 -4.74 -3.13 -4.08
N TYR A 102 -5.71 -3.79 -4.71
CA TYR A 102 -6.73 -3.11 -5.55
C TYR A 102 -7.76 -2.34 -4.72
N ARG A 103 -7.88 -2.65 -3.41
CA ARG A 103 -8.77 -1.97 -2.46
C ARG A 103 -8.03 -1.02 -1.53
N THR A 104 -6.71 -0.91 -1.70
CA THR A 104 -5.87 0.04 -0.96
C THR A 104 -5.62 1.27 -1.82
N ASN A 105 -6.13 2.40 -1.36
CA ASN A 105 -5.87 3.68 -2.02
C ASN A 105 -4.52 4.24 -1.57
N VAL A 106 -3.71 4.71 -2.50
CA VAL A 106 -2.43 5.37 -2.21
C VAL A 106 -2.45 6.77 -2.76
N THR A 107 -2.09 7.74 -1.94
CA THR A 107 -1.92 9.14 -2.36
C THR A 107 -0.53 9.66 -2.03
N ILE A 108 -0.02 10.53 -2.90
CA ILE A 108 1.19 11.31 -2.66
C ILE A 108 0.80 12.78 -2.63
N ASN A 109 0.95 13.44 -1.49
CA ASN A 109 0.50 14.82 -1.24
C ASN A 109 -1.00 15.04 -1.57
N GLY A 110 -1.85 14.02 -1.33
CA GLY A 110 -3.28 14.07 -1.64
C GLY A 110 -3.65 13.78 -3.10
N ILE A 111 -2.69 13.57 -3.99
CA ILE A 111 -2.90 13.19 -5.39
C ILE A 111 -2.94 11.66 -5.51
N PRO A 112 -3.95 11.08 -6.18
CA PRO A 112 -4.04 9.63 -6.39
C PRO A 112 -2.80 9.08 -7.11
N TYR A 113 -2.26 7.98 -6.58
CA TYR A 113 -1.10 7.29 -7.15
C TYR A 113 -1.45 5.94 -7.79
N ASN A 114 -2.53 5.29 -7.36
CA ASN A 114 -2.97 4.04 -7.98
C ASN A 114 -3.11 4.20 -9.50
N ASP A 115 -2.66 3.22 -10.25
CA ASP A 115 -2.94 3.15 -11.69
C ASP A 115 -4.46 3.20 -11.94
N ALA A 116 -4.89 4.08 -12.82
CA ALA A 116 -6.32 4.39 -12.97
C ALA A 116 -7.11 3.22 -13.60
N GLU A 117 -6.49 2.39 -14.44
CA GLU A 117 -7.15 1.25 -15.09
C GLU A 117 -7.12 -0.02 -14.24
N SER A 118 -5.94 -0.42 -13.75
CA SER A 118 -5.78 -1.63 -12.93
C SER A 118 -6.21 -1.42 -11.49
N GLN A 119 -6.19 -0.17 -11.01
CA GLN A 119 -6.44 0.26 -9.62
C GLN A 119 -5.38 -0.27 -8.63
N GLY A 120 -4.35 -0.95 -9.10
CA GLY A 120 -3.24 -1.43 -8.32
C GLY A 120 -2.16 -0.39 -8.09
N VAL A 121 -1.18 -0.74 -7.26
CA VAL A 121 0.04 0.03 -7.05
C VAL A 121 1.23 -0.88 -7.31
N PHE A 122 2.11 -0.45 -8.20
CA PHE A 122 3.37 -1.12 -8.51
C PHE A 122 4.49 -0.38 -7.80
N PHE A 123 4.80 -0.83 -6.58
CA PHE A 123 5.72 -0.09 -5.68
C PHE A 123 7.15 -0.01 -6.22
N TYR A 124 7.58 -0.92 -7.09
CA TYR A 124 8.89 -0.86 -7.73
C TYR A 124 9.04 0.34 -8.70
N ASN A 125 7.94 0.92 -9.19
CA ASN A 125 7.96 2.18 -9.95
C ASN A 125 8.27 3.40 -9.06
N LEU A 126 8.13 3.26 -7.73
CA LEU A 126 8.46 4.24 -6.70
C LEU A 126 9.68 3.81 -5.86
N SER A 127 10.70 3.28 -6.50
CA SER A 127 11.87 2.78 -5.78
C SER A 127 12.51 3.86 -4.89
N ASP A 128 12.88 3.50 -3.67
CA ASP A 128 13.43 4.39 -2.65
C ASP A 128 12.61 5.67 -2.37
N PHE A 129 11.31 5.68 -2.67
CA PHE A 129 10.48 6.88 -2.48
C PHE A 129 10.34 7.24 -0.99
N ALA A 130 10.43 6.25 -0.10
CA ALA A 130 10.45 6.47 1.34
C ALA A 130 11.56 7.46 1.80
N ALA A 131 12.68 7.54 1.09
CA ALA A 131 13.74 8.52 1.36
C ALA A 131 13.33 9.99 1.09
N SER A 132 12.23 10.22 0.36
CA SER A 132 11.62 11.52 0.12
C SER A 132 10.32 11.72 0.88
N ALA A 133 9.97 10.82 1.81
CA ALA A 133 8.75 10.92 2.60
C ALA A 133 9.02 11.62 3.95
N GLU A 134 8.25 12.66 4.24
CA GLU A 134 8.20 13.31 5.54
C GLU A 134 7.43 12.45 6.55
N ASN A 135 6.36 11.85 6.07
CA ASN A 135 5.49 11.06 6.92
C ASN A 135 4.57 10.18 6.07
N ILE A 136 4.23 9.01 6.60
CA ILE A 136 3.28 8.08 5.99
C ILE A 136 2.16 7.81 6.99
N GLN A 137 0.90 7.94 6.56
CA GLN A 137 -0.25 7.56 7.35
C GLN A 137 -1.01 6.44 6.66
N LEU A 138 -1.20 5.35 7.39
CA LEU A 138 -2.08 4.26 7.00
C LEU A 138 -3.42 4.42 7.73
N GLN A 139 -4.53 4.60 7.00
CA GLN A 139 -5.89 4.53 7.51
C GLN A 139 -6.46 3.16 7.15
N ARG A 140 -6.99 2.42 8.12
CA ARG A 140 -7.61 1.11 7.92
C ARG A 140 -9.13 1.29 7.81
N GLY A 141 -9.80 0.44 7.02
CA GLY A 141 -11.20 0.59 6.65
C GLY A 141 -11.42 1.62 5.55
N VAL A 142 -12.65 2.11 5.40
CA VAL A 142 -13.03 3.04 4.32
C VAL A 142 -12.29 4.38 4.38
N GLY A 143 -11.89 4.83 5.58
CA GLY A 143 -11.20 6.09 5.75
C GLY A 143 -12.06 7.32 5.44
N THR A 144 -11.43 8.50 5.28
CA THR A 144 -12.11 9.78 5.00
C THR A 144 -12.11 10.11 3.50
N SER A 145 -13.05 10.95 3.04
CA SER A 145 -13.16 11.34 1.63
C SER A 145 -11.98 12.17 1.13
N THR A 146 -11.22 12.79 2.03
CA THR A 146 -9.98 13.51 1.71
C THR A 146 -8.84 12.60 1.26
N ASN A 147 -8.94 11.29 1.45
CA ASN A 147 -7.99 10.31 0.94
C ASN A 147 -8.08 10.11 -0.58
N GLY A 148 -9.03 10.78 -1.24
CA GLY A 148 -9.31 10.63 -2.66
C GLY A 148 -10.42 9.62 -2.94
N ALA A 149 -10.69 9.46 -4.22
CA ALA A 149 -11.85 8.73 -4.71
C ALA A 149 -11.74 7.21 -4.54
N GLY A 150 -10.54 6.66 -4.39
CA GLY A 150 -10.29 5.22 -4.28
C GLY A 150 -10.38 4.63 -2.88
N ALA A 151 -10.65 5.43 -1.83
CA ALA A 151 -10.71 4.96 -0.46
C ALA A 151 -11.85 3.94 -0.25
N PHE A 152 -11.50 2.66 -0.08
CA PHE A 152 -12.48 1.57 0.01
C PHE A 152 -12.16 0.57 1.14
N GLY A 153 -10.99 -0.06 1.15
CA GLY A 153 -10.57 -1.03 2.18
C GLY A 153 -9.48 -0.50 3.09
N ALA A 154 -8.61 0.34 2.57
CA ALA A 154 -7.57 1.07 3.30
C ALA A 154 -7.09 2.28 2.51
N SER A 155 -6.39 3.21 3.16
CA SER A 155 -5.74 4.33 2.50
C SER A 155 -4.35 4.59 3.05
N LEU A 156 -3.37 4.68 2.15
CA LEU A 156 -1.98 5.01 2.44
C LEU A 156 -1.68 6.43 1.93
N ASN A 157 -1.44 7.35 2.84
CA ASN A 157 -1.16 8.74 2.51
C ASN A 157 0.31 9.04 2.76
N VAL A 158 1.05 9.27 1.69
CA VAL A 158 2.47 9.66 1.74
C VAL A 158 2.60 11.16 1.55
N LEU A 159 3.22 11.82 2.50
CA LEU A 159 3.62 13.22 2.36
C LEU A 159 5.10 13.28 2.04
N THR A 160 5.45 14.05 1.04
CA THR A 160 6.84 14.28 0.69
C THR A 160 7.49 15.30 1.62
N ASP A 161 8.82 15.37 1.62
CA ASP A 161 9.59 16.28 2.46
C ASP A 161 9.02 17.69 2.49
N ALA A 162 8.91 18.26 3.69
CA ALA A 162 8.57 19.64 3.91
C ALA A 162 9.70 20.58 3.42
N VAL A 163 9.38 21.86 3.25
CA VAL A 163 10.36 22.91 2.89
C VAL A 163 11.41 23.03 4.01
N SER A 164 12.67 22.83 3.69
CA SER A 164 13.75 22.91 4.66
C SER A 164 14.17 24.37 4.95
N GLN A 165 14.33 24.69 6.22
CA GLN A 165 14.79 26.02 6.62
C GLN A 165 16.30 26.21 6.37
N LYS A 166 17.10 25.13 6.50
CA LYS A 166 18.56 25.16 6.39
C LYS A 166 19.03 24.28 5.23
N PRO A 167 20.15 24.65 4.59
CA PRO A 167 20.76 23.80 3.58
C PRO A 167 21.24 22.48 4.22
N TYR A 168 21.12 21.40 3.46
CA TYR A 168 21.63 20.10 3.85
C TYR A 168 22.03 19.25 2.64
N ALA A 169 22.92 18.29 2.89
CA ALA A 169 23.23 17.21 1.96
C ALA A 169 23.17 15.87 2.72
N GLU A 170 22.72 14.83 2.05
CA GLU A 170 22.65 13.48 2.57
C GLU A 170 23.15 12.51 1.51
N ILE A 171 24.07 11.61 1.89
CA ILE A 171 24.62 10.56 1.04
C ILE A 171 24.41 9.25 1.77
N ALA A 172 23.60 8.34 1.20
CA ALA A 172 23.29 7.05 1.78
C ALA A 172 23.78 5.91 0.87
N ASN A 173 24.57 4.99 1.45
CA ASN A 173 25.08 3.82 0.76
C ASN A 173 24.82 2.57 1.59
N TYR A 174 24.23 1.55 0.95
CA TYR A 174 23.88 0.27 1.58
C TYR A 174 24.35 -0.88 0.71
N LEU A 175 24.80 -1.94 1.37
CA LEU A 175 25.20 -3.22 0.77
C LEU A 175 24.52 -4.36 1.52
N GLY A 176 24.17 -5.44 0.83
CA GLY A 176 23.48 -6.56 1.47
C GLY A 176 23.52 -7.87 0.69
N SER A 177 22.76 -8.80 1.20
CA SER A 177 22.57 -10.13 0.60
C SER A 177 22.05 -10.02 -0.82
N TYR A 178 22.30 -11.05 -1.63
CA TYR A 178 21.89 -11.13 -3.05
C TYR A 178 22.46 -9.98 -3.89
N THR A 179 23.74 -9.65 -3.66
CA THR A 179 24.46 -8.56 -4.33
C THR A 179 23.69 -7.24 -4.30
N THR A 180 22.81 -7.06 -3.29
CA THR A 180 22.00 -5.87 -3.19
C THR A 180 22.84 -4.68 -2.80
N HIS A 181 22.71 -3.59 -3.55
CA HIS A 181 23.33 -2.31 -3.21
C HIS A 181 22.42 -1.14 -3.56
N LYS A 182 22.46 -0.14 -2.68
CA LYS A 182 21.72 1.12 -2.83
C LYS A 182 22.69 2.28 -2.70
N HIS A 183 22.57 3.26 -3.58
CA HIS A 183 23.24 4.54 -3.55
C HIS A 183 22.21 5.66 -3.69
N SER A 184 22.22 6.62 -2.76
CA SER A 184 21.29 7.76 -2.79
C SER A 184 22.01 9.03 -2.40
N VAL A 185 21.71 10.11 -3.10
CA VAL A 185 22.18 11.47 -2.78
C VAL A 185 20.96 12.38 -2.72
N LYS A 186 20.86 13.18 -1.66
CA LYS A 186 19.79 14.15 -1.43
C LYS A 186 20.39 15.47 -1.00
N LEU A 187 19.94 16.56 -1.63
CA LEU A 187 20.46 17.90 -1.45
C LEU A 187 19.31 18.90 -1.31
N SER A 188 19.45 19.88 -0.41
CA SER A 188 18.56 21.03 -0.33
C SER A 188 19.34 22.31 -0.13
N THR A 189 18.91 23.38 -0.79
CA THR A 189 19.44 24.73 -0.58
C THR A 189 19.03 25.33 0.77
N GLY A 190 18.04 24.72 1.43
CA GLY A 190 17.28 25.41 2.45
C GLY A 190 16.56 26.64 1.86
N LYS A 191 15.94 27.43 2.72
CA LYS A 191 15.28 28.69 2.28
C LYS A 191 16.32 29.73 1.87
N LEU A 192 16.35 30.08 0.59
CA LEU A 192 17.07 31.21 0.04
C LEU A 192 16.21 32.46 0.21
N ASN A 193 16.77 33.55 0.76
CA ASN A 193 16.05 34.80 1.07
C ASN A 193 14.73 34.54 1.85
N ASP A 194 14.74 33.56 2.77
CA ASP A 194 13.61 33.12 3.61
C ASP A 194 12.36 32.67 2.84
N ARG A 195 12.43 32.48 1.53
CA ARG A 195 11.27 32.21 0.66
C ARG A 195 11.41 31.02 -0.28
N PHE A 196 12.57 30.82 -0.90
CA PHE A 196 12.73 29.85 -1.98
C PHE A 196 13.57 28.66 -1.54
N GLU A 197 13.14 27.47 -1.89
CA GLU A 197 13.93 26.25 -1.73
C GLU A 197 14.00 25.48 -3.05
N VAL A 198 15.15 24.86 -3.28
CA VAL A 198 15.32 23.82 -4.30
C VAL A 198 15.91 22.59 -3.63
N MET A 199 15.27 21.43 -3.84
CA MET A 199 15.71 20.17 -3.30
C MET A 199 15.71 19.09 -4.39
N GLY A 200 16.70 18.20 -4.33
CA GLY A 200 16.79 17.05 -5.23
C GLY A 200 17.29 15.80 -4.55
N ARG A 201 16.78 14.64 -5.00
CA ARG A 201 17.27 13.31 -4.63
C ARG A 201 17.41 12.45 -5.88
N PHE A 202 18.52 11.70 -5.93
CA PHE A 202 18.75 10.65 -6.94
C PHE A 202 19.11 9.37 -6.21
N SER A 203 18.55 8.25 -6.66
CA SER A 203 18.79 6.95 -6.04
C SER A 203 18.91 5.86 -7.09
N LYS A 204 19.78 4.89 -6.81
CA LYS A 204 19.95 3.66 -7.59
C LYS A 204 20.00 2.46 -6.65
N ILE A 205 19.21 1.42 -6.99
CA ILE A 205 19.19 0.13 -6.29
C ILE A 205 19.40 -0.96 -7.32
N ASN A 206 20.28 -1.91 -7.02
CA ASN A 206 20.43 -3.15 -7.76
C ASN A 206 20.35 -4.33 -6.77
N SER A 207 19.78 -5.43 -7.23
CA SER A 207 19.70 -6.69 -6.48
C SER A 207 19.62 -7.87 -7.45
N ASP A 208 20.21 -9.00 -7.08
CA ASP A 208 20.01 -10.27 -7.82
C ASP A 208 18.74 -10.99 -7.38
N GLY A 209 18.10 -10.55 -6.28
CA GLY A 209 16.94 -11.18 -5.67
C GLY A 209 17.25 -12.53 -5.00
N TYR A 210 16.30 -13.02 -4.20
CA TYR A 210 16.43 -14.34 -3.57
C TYR A 210 16.13 -15.46 -4.57
N ILE A 211 15.07 -15.30 -5.36
CA ILE A 211 14.66 -16.25 -6.40
C ILE A 211 15.64 -16.16 -7.57
N ASP A 212 15.97 -17.29 -8.19
CA ASP A 212 16.92 -17.34 -9.32
C ASP A 212 16.51 -16.37 -10.44
N ARG A 213 17.48 -15.61 -10.94
CA ARG A 213 17.31 -14.58 -11.98
C ARG A 213 16.41 -13.41 -11.59
N ALA A 214 15.92 -13.30 -10.36
CA ALA A 214 15.03 -12.22 -9.92
C ALA A 214 15.75 -10.87 -9.80
N THR A 215 16.51 -10.50 -10.81
CA THR A 215 17.32 -9.28 -10.81
C THR A 215 16.43 -8.03 -10.87
N SER A 216 16.86 -6.99 -10.15
CA SER A 216 16.23 -5.67 -10.14
C SER A 216 17.27 -4.58 -10.39
N ASP A 217 17.05 -3.70 -11.39
CA ASP A 217 17.80 -2.45 -11.63
C ASP A 217 16.78 -1.29 -11.52
N LEU A 218 16.82 -0.56 -10.42
CA LEU A 218 15.87 0.47 -10.08
C LEU A 218 16.58 1.81 -9.98
N LYS A 219 16.07 2.82 -10.71
CA LYS A 219 16.55 4.19 -10.67
C LYS A 219 15.41 5.11 -10.34
N SER A 220 15.62 6.07 -9.44
CA SER A 220 14.61 7.05 -9.13
C SER A 220 15.20 8.43 -8.88
N TYR A 221 14.36 9.43 -9.09
CA TYR A 221 14.67 10.82 -8.81
C TYR A 221 13.49 11.52 -8.15
N PHE A 222 13.79 12.57 -7.42
CA PHE A 222 12.81 13.49 -6.83
C PHE A 222 13.39 14.89 -6.85
N LEU A 223 12.68 15.84 -7.43
CA LEU A 223 13.06 17.25 -7.51
C LEU A 223 11.91 18.10 -6.98
N GLN A 224 12.21 19.07 -6.13
CA GLN A 224 11.25 20.02 -5.57
C GLN A 224 11.77 21.44 -5.72
N GLY A 225 10.90 22.35 -6.17
CA GLY A 225 11.07 23.78 -6.03
C GLY A 225 9.91 24.33 -5.20
N ALA A 226 10.19 25.21 -4.24
CA ALA A 226 9.17 25.78 -3.38
C ALA A 226 9.35 27.27 -3.21
N TYR A 227 8.22 27.99 -3.13
CA TYR A 227 8.10 29.34 -2.64
C TYR A 227 7.20 29.33 -1.41
N SER A 228 7.62 29.98 -0.33
CA SER A 228 6.87 30.03 0.91
C SER A 228 7.04 31.40 1.58
N ASP A 229 5.91 32.02 1.95
CA ASP A 229 5.87 33.16 2.86
C ASP A 229 4.84 32.92 3.98
N ASP A 230 4.37 33.95 4.67
CA ASP A 230 3.44 33.81 5.82
C ASP A 230 2.03 33.35 5.42
N HIS A 231 1.65 33.50 4.15
CA HIS A 231 0.31 33.25 3.64
C HIS A 231 0.26 32.25 2.50
N THR A 232 1.32 32.17 1.69
CA THR A 232 1.35 31.41 0.44
C THR A 232 2.44 30.35 0.47
N LEU A 233 2.09 29.11 0.07
CA LEU A 233 3.03 28.04 -0.23
C LEU A 233 2.75 27.53 -1.64
N ILE A 234 3.74 27.65 -2.53
CA ILE A 234 3.70 27.06 -3.87
C ILE A 234 4.81 26.01 -3.93
N ARG A 235 4.48 24.78 -4.30
CA ARG A 235 5.43 23.67 -4.46
C ARG A 235 5.27 23.03 -5.82
N GLY A 236 6.34 23.02 -6.60
CA GLY A 236 6.47 22.25 -7.82
C GLY A 236 7.31 21.00 -7.56
N LEU A 237 6.82 19.83 -7.95
CA LEU A 237 7.49 18.56 -7.75
C LEU A 237 7.58 17.82 -9.08
N VAL A 238 8.74 17.25 -9.36
CA VAL A 238 8.92 16.28 -10.45
C VAL A 238 9.66 15.08 -9.89
N PHE A 239 9.05 13.91 -9.99
CA PHE A 239 9.65 12.68 -9.48
C PHE A 239 9.26 11.49 -10.35
N GLY A 240 10.05 10.44 -10.27
CA GLY A 240 9.79 9.24 -11.04
C GLY A 240 10.89 8.23 -10.91
N GLY A 241 10.77 7.18 -11.72
CA GLY A 241 11.74 6.11 -11.77
C GLY A 241 11.66 5.30 -13.03
N LYS A 242 12.74 4.58 -13.27
CA LYS A 242 12.82 3.53 -14.27
C LYS A 242 13.22 2.24 -13.58
N GLU A 243 12.44 1.20 -13.82
CA GLU A 243 12.73 -0.13 -13.35
C GLU A 243 13.06 -1.08 -14.53
N LYS A 244 13.90 -2.06 -14.24
CA LYS A 244 14.04 -3.29 -15.01
C LYS A 244 14.11 -4.44 -14.02
N THR A 245 13.06 -5.28 -14.00
CA THR A 245 12.94 -6.41 -13.09
C THR A 245 12.71 -7.70 -13.86
N TYR A 246 13.45 -8.77 -13.50
CA TYR A 246 13.18 -10.09 -14.06
C TYR A 246 11.91 -10.66 -13.43
N LEU A 247 11.04 -11.25 -14.27
CA LEU A 247 9.73 -11.71 -13.83
C LEU A 247 9.81 -12.96 -12.95
N THR A 248 9.04 -12.97 -11.85
CA THR A 248 8.94 -14.08 -10.90
C THR A 248 7.50 -14.58 -10.71
N TYR A 249 6.56 -14.02 -11.47
CA TYR A 249 5.10 -14.16 -11.29
C TYR A 249 4.55 -15.59 -11.41
N LYS A 250 5.31 -16.56 -11.96
CA LYS A 250 4.79 -17.93 -12.20
C LYS A 250 4.64 -18.74 -10.90
N GLY A 251 5.49 -18.49 -9.88
CA GLY A 251 5.54 -19.32 -8.67
C GLY A 251 6.02 -20.74 -8.95
N ILE A 252 6.14 -21.57 -7.92
CA ILE A 252 6.63 -22.96 -7.99
C ILE A 252 5.69 -23.94 -7.32
N THR A 253 5.64 -25.19 -7.80
CA THR A 253 4.85 -26.26 -7.18
C THR A 253 5.47 -26.73 -5.85
N ALA A 254 4.72 -27.47 -5.03
CA ALA A 254 5.22 -28.05 -3.79
C ALA A 254 6.47 -28.93 -4.02
N GLU A 255 6.46 -29.77 -5.06
CA GLU A 255 7.61 -30.62 -5.44
C GLU A 255 8.84 -29.77 -5.80
N GLN A 256 8.65 -28.69 -6.56
CA GLN A 256 9.75 -27.78 -6.90
C GLN A 256 10.27 -27.04 -5.66
N LEU A 257 9.35 -26.65 -4.75
CA LEU A 257 9.69 -25.98 -3.50
C LEU A 257 10.58 -26.85 -2.58
N GLU A 258 10.32 -28.15 -2.53
CA GLU A 258 11.14 -29.10 -1.78
C GLU A 258 12.51 -29.32 -2.40
N LYS A 259 12.56 -29.40 -3.75
CA LYS A 259 13.77 -29.67 -4.50
C LYS A 259 14.69 -28.46 -4.58
N ASP A 260 14.13 -27.30 -4.88
CA ASP A 260 14.87 -26.05 -5.04
C ASP A 260 13.95 -24.84 -4.78
N ARG A 261 14.07 -24.26 -3.59
CA ARG A 261 13.26 -23.11 -3.18
C ARG A 261 13.50 -21.85 -4.01
N ARG A 262 14.66 -21.74 -4.64
CA ARG A 262 15.04 -20.57 -5.44
C ARG A 262 14.65 -20.69 -6.90
N TYR A 263 14.18 -21.86 -7.33
CA TYR A 263 13.84 -22.09 -8.72
C TYR A 263 12.82 -21.08 -9.26
N ASN A 264 13.13 -20.51 -10.42
CA ASN A 264 12.23 -19.60 -11.15
C ASN A 264 11.83 -20.23 -12.49
N PRO A 265 10.56 -20.57 -12.72
CA PRO A 265 10.12 -21.14 -14.00
C PRO A 265 9.89 -20.07 -15.10
N ALA A 266 9.97 -18.77 -14.77
CA ALA A 266 9.82 -17.70 -15.79
C ALA A 266 10.92 -17.78 -16.84
N GLY A 267 10.56 -17.53 -18.09
CA GLY A 267 11.46 -17.59 -19.25
C GLY A 267 11.86 -18.98 -19.70
N LYS A 268 11.41 -20.07 -19.01
CA LYS A 268 11.76 -21.45 -19.37
C LYS A 268 11.17 -21.84 -20.72
N TYR A 269 12.02 -22.40 -21.60
CA TYR A 269 11.59 -23.02 -22.87
C TYR A 269 12.46 -24.23 -23.20
N SER A 270 12.01 -25.04 -24.17
CA SER A 270 12.78 -26.18 -24.68
C SER A 270 13.38 -25.80 -26.06
N ASP A 271 14.69 -25.97 -26.18
CA ASP A 271 15.42 -25.84 -27.44
C ASP A 271 16.11 -27.15 -27.75
N ASN A 272 15.66 -27.86 -28.81
CA ASN A 272 16.17 -29.18 -29.21
C ASN A 272 16.26 -30.19 -28.03
N GLY A 273 15.24 -30.21 -27.17
CA GLY A 273 15.17 -31.08 -25.99
C GLY A 273 15.98 -30.59 -24.78
N GLN A 274 16.73 -29.50 -24.92
CA GLN A 274 17.44 -28.87 -23.78
C GLN A 274 16.60 -27.78 -23.14
N THR A 275 16.59 -27.76 -21.81
CA THR A 275 15.96 -26.66 -21.05
C THR A 275 16.82 -25.42 -21.13
N ARG A 276 16.24 -24.32 -21.57
CA ARG A 276 16.84 -22.98 -21.59
C ARG A 276 15.93 -21.97 -20.91
N PHE A 277 16.49 -20.80 -20.60
CA PHE A 277 15.76 -19.66 -20.02
C PHE A 277 16.00 -18.42 -20.89
N TYR A 278 14.96 -17.66 -21.10
CA TYR A 278 15.02 -16.40 -21.84
C TYR A 278 15.58 -15.32 -20.92
N ASP A 279 16.70 -14.70 -21.31
CA ASP A 279 17.42 -13.75 -20.46
C ASP A 279 16.68 -12.43 -20.24
N ASN A 280 15.81 -12.04 -21.17
CA ASN A 280 15.06 -10.79 -21.09
C ASN A 280 13.57 -11.00 -20.74
N GLU A 281 13.24 -12.02 -19.95
CA GLU A 281 11.92 -12.19 -19.32
C GLU A 281 11.74 -11.12 -18.26
N THR A 282 11.67 -9.85 -18.67
CA THR A 282 11.76 -8.70 -17.77
C THR A 282 10.61 -7.73 -17.98
N ASP A 283 10.20 -7.09 -16.91
CA ASP A 283 9.43 -5.84 -16.91
C ASP A 283 10.41 -4.67 -17.05
N ASN A 284 10.07 -3.71 -17.89
CA ASN A 284 10.83 -2.49 -18.13
C ASN A 284 9.84 -1.33 -18.17
N TYR A 285 9.71 -0.62 -17.09
CA TYR A 285 8.74 0.47 -16.99
C TYR A 285 9.39 1.74 -16.49
N GLN A 286 8.92 2.86 -17.00
CA GLN A 286 9.27 4.20 -16.53
C GLN A 286 8.00 4.94 -16.21
N GLN A 287 7.98 5.57 -15.05
CA GLN A 287 6.88 6.42 -14.61
C GLN A 287 7.41 7.75 -14.11
N ASP A 288 6.92 8.84 -14.71
CA ASP A 288 7.32 10.20 -14.39
C ASP A 288 6.10 10.99 -13.93
N HIS A 289 6.22 11.73 -12.82
CA HIS A 289 5.15 12.50 -12.21
C HIS A 289 5.55 13.97 -12.11
N ALA A 290 4.62 14.86 -12.41
CA ALA A 290 4.72 16.28 -12.13
C ALA A 290 3.54 16.70 -11.25
N GLN A 291 3.80 17.47 -10.20
CA GLN A 291 2.77 18.01 -9.31
C GLN A 291 3.05 19.48 -9.07
N LEU A 292 2.00 20.31 -9.08
CA LEU A 292 2.04 21.71 -8.68
C LEU A 292 0.98 21.91 -7.60
N HIS A 293 1.41 22.35 -6.44
CA HIS A 293 0.54 22.63 -5.30
C HIS A 293 0.59 24.12 -4.97
N TRP A 294 -0.57 24.74 -4.83
CA TRP A 294 -0.75 26.09 -4.31
C TRP A 294 -1.63 26.02 -3.06
N THR A 295 -1.07 26.43 -1.92
CA THR A 295 -1.76 26.53 -0.65
C THR A 295 -1.77 27.98 -0.23
N GLU A 296 -2.94 28.49 0.13
CA GLU A 296 -3.16 29.88 0.52
C GLU A 296 -3.87 29.95 1.87
N LYS A 297 -3.33 30.79 2.75
CA LYS A 297 -3.92 31.16 4.03
C LYS A 297 -4.57 32.54 3.89
N TRP A 298 -5.85 32.56 3.61
CA TRP A 298 -6.61 33.81 3.41
C TRP A 298 -6.73 34.63 4.69
N ASN A 299 -6.88 33.95 5.81
CA ASN A 299 -6.91 34.52 7.16
C ASN A 299 -6.73 33.39 8.19
N PRO A 300 -6.73 33.65 9.52
CA PRO A 300 -6.55 32.61 10.52
C PRO A 300 -7.54 31.43 10.47
N TYR A 301 -8.67 31.57 9.78
CA TYR A 301 -9.75 30.57 9.75
C TYR A 301 -9.89 29.87 8.41
N TRP A 302 -9.52 30.51 7.31
CA TRP A 302 -9.72 30.01 5.95
C TRP A 302 -8.40 29.71 5.25
N HIS A 303 -8.32 28.49 4.75
CA HIS A 303 -7.20 28.03 3.92
C HIS A 303 -7.75 27.33 2.68
N SER A 304 -7.02 27.40 1.58
CA SER A 304 -7.33 26.63 0.38
C SER A 304 -6.09 25.96 -0.17
N THR A 305 -6.29 24.83 -0.85
CA THR A 305 -5.26 24.13 -1.60
C THR A 305 -5.79 23.80 -2.98
N LEU A 306 -5.01 24.09 -4.00
CA LEU A 306 -5.26 23.69 -5.40
C LEU A 306 -4.01 22.96 -5.89
N SER A 307 -4.23 21.79 -6.45
CA SER A 307 -3.13 20.94 -6.95
C SER A 307 -3.44 20.49 -8.37
N PHE A 308 -2.45 20.52 -9.23
CA PHE A 308 -2.47 19.94 -10.56
C PHE A 308 -1.46 18.79 -10.62
N HIS A 309 -1.77 17.77 -11.41
CA HIS A 309 -0.86 16.66 -11.59
C HIS A 309 -0.87 16.14 -13.03
N TYR A 310 0.26 15.59 -13.41
CA TYR A 310 0.44 14.85 -14.65
C TYR A 310 1.36 13.66 -14.39
N THR A 311 0.98 12.49 -14.86
CA THR A 311 1.78 11.27 -14.81
C THR A 311 1.91 10.70 -16.21
N LYS A 312 3.14 10.44 -16.65
CA LYS A 312 3.47 9.70 -17.85
C LYS A 312 4.00 8.34 -17.50
N GLY A 313 3.32 7.29 -17.95
CA GLY A 313 3.79 5.92 -17.83
C GLY A 313 4.10 5.33 -19.21
N ARG A 314 5.22 4.63 -19.33
CA ARG A 314 5.60 3.94 -20.58
C ARG A 314 6.52 2.78 -20.29
N GLY A 315 6.27 1.67 -20.94
CA GLY A 315 7.13 0.52 -20.78
C GLY A 315 6.58 -0.73 -21.44
N TYR A 316 7.27 -1.81 -21.17
CA TYR A 316 6.92 -3.12 -21.71
C TYR A 316 7.45 -4.22 -20.80
N TRP A 317 6.81 -5.39 -20.88
CA TRP A 317 7.42 -6.63 -20.40
C TRP A 317 7.49 -7.64 -21.52
N GLU A 318 8.50 -8.49 -21.47
CA GLU A 318 8.71 -9.57 -22.41
C GLU A 318 8.48 -10.92 -21.75
N GLN A 319 7.96 -11.85 -22.53
CA GLN A 319 7.59 -13.18 -22.08
C GLN A 319 7.95 -14.22 -23.14
N MET A 320 8.69 -15.24 -22.71
CA MET A 320 8.86 -16.46 -23.49
C MET A 320 7.67 -17.38 -23.22
N ASP A 321 6.95 -17.77 -24.25
CA ASP A 321 5.75 -18.59 -24.10
C ASP A 321 5.63 -19.65 -25.22
N ASN A 322 4.73 -20.60 -25.02
CA ASN A 322 4.34 -21.61 -25.99
C ASN A 322 2.86 -21.95 -25.79
N TRP A 323 2.01 -21.47 -26.66
CA TRP A 323 0.55 -21.69 -26.55
C TRP A 323 0.09 -22.94 -27.31
N GLY A 324 1.03 -23.78 -27.81
CA GLY A 324 0.72 -24.97 -28.61
C GLY A 324 0.23 -24.65 -30.02
N ASP A 325 0.43 -23.43 -30.52
CA ASP A 325 0.10 -23.02 -31.85
C ASP A 325 1.30 -23.17 -32.84
N ALA A 326 1.11 -22.81 -34.08
CA ALA A 326 2.10 -23.00 -35.17
C ALA A 326 3.43 -22.25 -34.92
N ARG A 327 3.49 -21.27 -34.00
CA ARG A 327 4.70 -20.53 -33.66
C ARG A 327 5.74 -21.37 -32.92
N GLY A 328 5.30 -22.44 -32.24
CA GLY A 328 6.16 -23.13 -31.27
C GLY A 328 6.48 -22.27 -30.07
N ASN A 329 7.74 -22.20 -29.64
CA ASN A 329 8.19 -21.21 -28.68
C ASN A 329 8.22 -19.82 -29.35
N PHE A 330 7.82 -18.79 -28.61
CA PHE A 330 7.84 -17.41 -29.11
C PHE A 330 8.09 -16.41 -27.99
N VAL A 331 8.64 -15.24 -28.33
CA VAL A 331 8.78 -14.09 -27.44
C VAL A 331 7.71 -13.08 -27.79
N ILE A 332 6.88 -12.74 -26.80
CA ILE A 332 5.90 -11.67 -26.92
C ILE A 332 6.26 -10.51 -26.00
N ARG A 333 6.16 -9.29 -26.52
CA ARG A 333 6.30 -8.06 -25.79
C ARG A 333 4.92 -7.43 -25.60
N TYR A 334 4.54 -7.17 -24.37
CA TYR A 334 3.35 -6.41 -24.00
C TYR A 334 3.78 -4.99 -23.66
N GLN A 335 3.12 -4.00 -24.23
CA GLN A 335 3.50 -2.60 -24.11
C GLN A 335 2.35 -1.78 -23.55
N LEU A 336 2.72 -0.77 -22.75
CA LEU A 336 1.81 0.23 -22.21
C LEU A 336 2.41 1.61 -22.41
N ASP A 337 1.60 2.53 -22.92
CA ASP A 337 1.86 3.97 -22.96
C ASP A 337 0.63 4.69 -22.44
N ASN A 338 0.77 5.42 -21.34
CA ASN A 338 -0.37 6.03 -20.66
C ASN A 338 -0.07 7.43 -20.13
N ASP A 339 -1.13 8.23 -20.09
CA ASP A 339 -1.16 9.57 -19.54
C ASP A 339 -2.26 9.64 -18.46
N PHE A 340 -1.94 10.21 -17.30
CA PHE A 340 -2.91 10.45 -16.22
C PHE A 340 -2.72 11.87 -15.70
N TYR A 341 -3.76 12.69 -15.76
CA TYR A 341 -3.69 14.09 -15.37
C TYR A 341 -4.98 14.58 -14.76
N GLY A 342 -4.88 15.64 -13.97
CA GLY A 342 -6.05 16.19 -13.32
C GLY A 342 -5.73 17.28 -12.30
N SER A 343 -6.74 17.55 -11.48
CA SER A 343 -6.67 18.53 -10.40
C SER A 343 -7.39 18.04 -9.15
N VAL A 344 -6.89 18.49 -8.01
CA VAL A 344 -7.49 18.29 -6.69
C VAL A 344 -7.56 19.65 -6.00
N PHE A 345 -8.68 19.97 -5.38
CA PHE A 345 -8.83 21.20 -4.62
C PHE A 345 -9.53 20.96 -3.29
N SER A 346 -9.23 21.81 -2.31
CA SER A 346 -9.99 21.91 -1.07
C SER A 346 -9.99 23.33 -0.51
N VAL A 347 -11.07 23.65 0.19
CA VAL A 347 -11.21 24.87 1.00
C VAL A 347 -11.53 24.41 2.43
N ASN A 348 -10.75 24.89 3.37
CA ASN A 348 -10.82 24.51 4.77
C ASN A 348 -11.23 25.73 5.60
N TYR A 349 -12.24 25.56 6.44
CA TYR A 349 -12.65 26.51 7.46
C TYR A 349 -12.44 25.91 8.82
N ARG A 350 -11.66 26.57 9.66
CA ARG A 350 -11.41 26.13 11.04
C ARG A 350 -11.55 27.31 11.99
N LYS A 351 -12.53 27.24 12.86
CA LYS A 351 -12.74 28.21 13.91
C LYS A 351 -13.36 27.52 15.12
N ASP A 352 -12.75 27.75 16.30
CA ASP A 352 -13.21 27.22 17.59
C ASP A 352 -13.56 25.72 17.54
N ALA A 353 -14.85 25.40 17.63
CA ALA A 353 -15.39 24.05 17.66
C ALA A 353 -15.63 23.41 16.29
N ILE A 354 -15.41 24.13 15.19
CA ILE A 354 -15.76 23.70 13.83
C ILE A 354 -14.51 23.56 12.97
N ASP A 355 -14.37 22.38 12.34
CA ASP A 355 -13.40 22.10 11.27
C ASP A 355 -14.19 21.59 10.06
N PHE A 356 -14.34 22.42 9.02
CA PHE A 356 -15.14 22.12 7.84
C PHE A 356 -14.27 22.17 6.58
N ILE A 357 -14.37 21.16 5.74
CA ILE A 357 -13.60 21.03 4.51
C ILE A 357 -14.56 20.71 3.36
N VAL A 358 -14.49 21.49 2.30
CA VAL A 358 -15.12 21.18 1.01
C VAL A 358 -14.02 21.00 -0.02
N GLY A 359 -14.16 20.03 -0.89
CA GLY A 359 -13.18 19.80 -1.93
C GLY A 359 -13.67 18.88 -3.04
N GLY A 360 -12.77 18.62 -3.97
CA GLY A 360 -13.07 17.76 -5.10
C GLY A 360 -11.85 17.46 -5.95
N SER A 361 -12.06 16.63 -6.95
CA SER A 361 -11.04 16.25 -7.94
C SER A 361 -11.68 16.00 -9.30
N ALA A 362 -10.90 16.22 -10.36
CA ALA A 362 -11.24 15.83 -11.72
C ALA A 362 -10.00 15.24 -12.37
N ASN A 363 -10.10 14.01 -12.88
CA ASN A 363 -8.98 13.24 -13.42
C ASN A 363 -9.35 12.62 -14.75
N VAL A 364 -8.37 12.53 -15.64
CA VAL A 364 -8.46 11.84 -16.94
C VAL A 364 -7.28 10.90 -17.09
N TYR A 365 -7.55 9.67 -17.48
CA TYR A 365 -6.56 8.68 -17.85
C TYR A 365 -6.78 8.24 -19.29
N GLU A 366 -5.68 8.11 -20.02
CA GLU A 366 -5.63 7.64 -21.39
C GLU A 366 -4.51 6.62 -21.52
N GLY A 367 -4.81 5.40 -21.95
CA GLY A 367 -3.83 4.31 -22.04
C GLY A 367 -3.92 3.55 -23.35
N ASN A 368 -2.78 3.27 -23.95
CA ASN A 368 -2.64 2.43 -25.14
C ASN A 368 -1.94 1.12 -24.75
N HIS A 369 -2.63 0.01 -24.96
CA HIS A 369 -2.09 -1.33 -24.75
C HIS A 369 -1.92 -2.02 -26.09
N TYR A 370 -0.73 -2.50 -26.35
CA TYR A 370 -0.45 -3.29 -27.56
C TYR A 370 0.58 -4.37 -27.26
N ASN A 371 0.65 -5.36 -28.12
CA ASN A 371 1.62 -6.43 -28.01
C ASN A 371 2.26 -6.72 -29.37
N GLU A 372 3.46 -7.24 -29.34
CA GLU A 372 4.26 -7.56 -30.50
C GLU A 372 4.92 -8.92 -30.27
N THR A 373 4.83 -9.82 -31.25
CA THR A 373 5.63 -11.04 -31.26
C THR A 373 7.01 -10.70 -31.85
N LEU A 374 8.03 -10.73 -31.00
CA LEU A 374 9.40 -10.36 -31.40
C LEU A 374 10.12 -11.48 -32.11
N TRP A 375 9.83 -12.71 -31.73
CA TRP A 375 10.46 -13.91 -32.27
C TRP A 375 9.50 -15.10 -32.13
N ALA A 376 9.58 -16.04 -33.07
CA ALA A 376 8.86 -17.30 -33.03
C ALA A 376 9.71 -18.41 -33.64
N GLN A 377 9.77 -19.55 -32.99
CA GLN A 377 10.63 -20.70 -33.36
C GLN A 377 10.35 -21.22 -34.78
N ASN A 378 9.07 -21.33 -35.14
CA ASN A 378 8.63 -21.96 -36.37
C ASN A 378 8.27 -20.96 -37.49
N ALA A 379 8.34 -19.64 -37.23
CA ALA A 379 7.85 -18.64 -38.19
C ALA A 379 8.93 -17.97 -39.04
N GLY A 380 10.18 -18.41 -38.96
CA GLY A 380 11.30 -17.77 -39.69
C GLY A 380 11.66 -16.39 -39.13
N THR A 381 12.62 -15.72 -39.72
CA THR A 381 13.18 -14.44 -39.20
C THR A 381 12.32 -13.20 -39.47
N ALA A 382 11.16 -13.31 -40.11
CA ALA A 382 10.31 -12.18 -40.51
C ALA A 382 9.02 -12.03 -39.71
N TYR A 383 8.83 -12.81 -38.66
CA TYR A 383 7.57 -12.81 -37.92
C TYR A 383 7.55 -11.72 -36.84
N LYS A 384 7.16 -10.52 -37.24
CA LYS A 384 6.78 -9.45 -36.33
C LYS A 384 5.30 -9.15 -36.50
N GLU A 385 4.47 -9.70 -35.65
CA GLU A 385 3.06 -9.34 -35.58
C GLU A 385 2.87 -8.32 -34.48
N SER A 386 2.48 -7.10 -34.86
CA SER A 386 2.05 -6.07 -33.92
C SER A 386 0.53 -5.97 -33.93
N THR A 387 -0.08 -6.04 -32.78
CA THR A 387 -1.54 -5.87 -32.66
C THR A 387 -1.92 -4.40 -32.69
N THR A 388 -3.12 -4.11 -33.23
CA THR A 388 -3.71 -2.78 -33.11
C THR A 388 -3.81 -2.39 -31.64
N PRO A 389 -3.37 -1.17 -31.23
CA PRO A 389 -3.49 -0.72 -29.87
C PRO A 389 -4.93 -0.80 -29.34
N VAL A 390 -5.09 -1.28 -28.14
CA VAL A 390 -6.35 -1.24 -27.41
C VAL A 390 -6.33 -0.02 -26.51
N TYR A 391 -7.18 0.92 -26.82
CA TYR A 391 -7.30 2.18 -26.10
C TYR A 391 -8.19 2.02 -24.86
N GLY A 392 -7.74 2.55 -23.72
CA GLY A 392 -8.50 2.70 -22.50
C GLY A 392 -8.60 4.17 -22.12
N ASN A 393 -9.81 4.64 -21.84
CA ASN A 393 -10.05 5.98 -21.33
C ASN A 393 -10.89 5.92 -20.06
N LYS A 394 -10.40 6.57 -19.01
CA LYS A 394 -11.15 6.70 -17.76
C LYS A 394 -11.23 8.16 -17.35
N LYS A 395 -12.44 8.64 -17.11
CA LYS A 395 -12.71 9.97 -16.60
C LYS A 395 -13.35 9.86 -15.22
N GLU A 396 -12.91 10.70 -14.31
CA GLU A 396 -13.39 10.69 -12.94
C GLU A 396 -13.58 12.11 -12.44
N ALA A 397 -14.69 12.34 -11.74
CA ALA A 397 -14.93 13.57 -11.00
C ALA A 397 -15.50 13.21 -9.62
N ALA A 398 -15.02 13.90 -8.59
CA ALA A 398 -15.51 13.75 -7.22
C ALA A 398 -15.65 15.10 -6.54
N ALA A 399 -16.66 15.21 -5.69
CA ALA A 399 -16.83 16.33 -4.76
C ALA A 399 -17.16 15.79 -3.38
N PHE A 400 -16.67 16.45 -2.34
CA PHE A 400 -16.92 16.04 -0.96
C PHE A 400 -17.10 17.24 -0.03
N ALA A 401 -17.79 17.02 1.09
CA ALA A 401 -17.89 17.92 2.22
C ALA A 401 -17.66 17.13 3.50
N LYS A 402 -16.78 17.61 4.37
CA LYS A 402 -16.41 16.98 5.65
C LYS A 402 -16.53 17.99 6.78
N LEU A 403 -17.22 17.62 7.84
CA LEU A 403 -17.42 18.41 9.04
C LEU A 403 -16.94 17.62 10.27
N THR A 404 -16.13 18.26 11.09
CA THR A 404 -15.88 17.85 12.47
C THR A 404 -16.35 18.99 13.37
N TRP A 405 -17.31 18.72 14.24
CA TRP A 405 -17.93 19.70 15.13
C TRP A 405 -17.86 19.24 16.57
N GLN A 406 -17.13 19.98 17.41
CA GLN A 406 -17.07 19.78 18.84
C GLN A 406 -18.31 20.40 19.50
N VAL A 407 -19.39 19.66 19.58
CA VAL A 407 -20.69 20.12 20.10
C VAL A 407 -20.68 20.35 21.61
N ALA A 408 -19.74 19.72 22.31
CA ALA A 408 -19.50 19.90 23.75
C ALA A 408 -18.01 19.65 24.06
N PRO A 409 -17.49 20.08 25.22
CA PRO A 409 -16.06 19.90 25.57
C PRO A 409 -15.53 18.46 25.44
N LYS A 410 -16.40 17.48 25.58
CA LYS A 410 -16.05 16.04 25.51
C LYS A 410 -16.63 15.31 24.30
N LEU A 411 -17.43 15.97 23.45
CA LEU A 411 -18.17 15.33 22.39
C LEU A 411 -17.92 16.01 21.04
N SER A 412 -17.40 15.25 20.09
CA SER A 412 -17.23 15.67 18.70
C SER A 412 -18.07 14.81 17.76
N LEU A 413 -18.78 15.45 16.84
CA LEU A 413 -19.50 14.82 15.75
C LEU A 413 -18.68 14.92 14.47
N PHE A 414 -18.74 13.88 13.67
CA PHE A 414 -18.10 13.79 12.36
C PHE A 414 -19.14 13.45 11.32
N ALA A 415 -19.14 14.17 10.20
CA ALA A 415 -19.93 13.89 9.01
C ALA A 415 -19.07 14.10 7.77
N ASP A 416 -19.15 13.20 6.80
CA ASP A 416 -18.40 13.26 5.55
C ASP A 416 -19.25 12.67 4.43
N MET A 417 -19.44 13.42 3.36
CA MET A 417 -20.23 13.04 2.21
C MET A 417 -19.41 13.23 0.95
N GLN A 418 -19.31 12.18 0.13
CA GLN A 418 -18.66 12.24 -1.16
C GLN A 418 -19.61 11.78 -2.25
N TYR A 419 -19.68 12.55 -3.34
CA TYR A 419 -20.24 12.12 -4.61
C TYR A 419 -19.11 11.92 -5.61
N ARG A 420 -19.10 10.78 -6.31
CA ARG A 420 -18.10 10.40 -7.29
C ARG A 420 -18.79 9.88 -8.56
N TYR A 421 -18.29 10.30 -9.71
CA TYR A 421 -18.70 9.77 -11.00
C TYR A 421 -17.48 9.27 -11.76
N VAL A 422 -17.55 8.03 -12.25
CA VAL A 422 -16.50 7.40 -13.05
C VAL A 422 -17.09 6.96 -14.37
N GLN A 423 -16.43 7.30 -15.47
CA GLN A 423 -16.71 6.75 -16.78
C GLN A 423 -15.50 6.00 -17.30
N PHE A 424 -15.70 4.74 -17.69
CA PHE A 424 -14.68 3.91 -18.33
C PHE A 424 -15.10 3.54 -19.74
N LYS A 425 -14.21 3.76 -20.72
CA LYS A 425 -14.42 3.41 -22.13
C LYS A 425 -13.22 2.63 -22.66
N SER A 426 -13.49 1.49 -23.30
CA SER A 426 -12.47 0.68 -23.96
C SER A 426 -13.10 -0.31 -24.94
N TYR A 427 -12.37 -0.68 -25.97
CA TYR A 427 -12.79 -1.74 -26.89
C TYR A 427 -11.96 -3.01 -26.60
N LEU A 428 -12.53 -3.90 -25.79
CA LEU A 428 -11.86 -5.10 -25.29
C LEU A 428 -12.37 -6.35 -26.01
N LYS A 429 -11.48 -7.10 -26.66
CA LYS A 429 -11.83 -8.39 -27.28
C LYS A 429 -13.07 -8.32 -28.19
N LYS A 430 -13.19 -7.26 -28.98
CA LYS A 430 -14.34 -6.97 -29.88
C LYS A 430 -15.65 -6.64 -29.11
N VAL A 431 -15.57 -6.29 -27.84
CA VAL A 431 -16.69 -5.81 -27.04
C VAL A 431 -16.46 -4.35 -26.69
N ASP A 432 -17.41 -3.51 -27.01
CA ASP A 432 -17.42 -2.10 -26.58
C ASP A 432 -17.85 -2.02 -25.11
N ILE A 433 -16.99 -1.47 -24.28
CA ILE A 433 -17.23 -1.18 -22.87
C ILE A 433 -17.37 0.34 -22.74
N ASN A 434 -18.51 0.78 -22.25
CA ASN A 434 -18.80 2.20 -22.00
C ASN A 434 -19.68 2.31 -20.75
N GLU A 435 -19.02 2.27 -19.57
CA GLU A 435 -19.70 2.23 -18.29
C GLU A 435 -19.57 3.55 -17.55
N GLY A 436 -20.71 4.08 -17.09
CA GLY A 436 -20.79 5.28 -16.26
C GLY A 436 -21.40 4.96 -14.90
N LEU A 437 -20.67 5.20 -13.82
CA LEU A 437 -21.03 4.79 -12.46
C LEU A 437 -21.08 6.01 -11.52
N PRO A 438 -22.29 6.46 -11.14
CA PRO A 438 -22.48 7.41 -10.04
C PRO A 438 -22.39 6.70 -8.70
N MET A 439 -21.65 7.27 -7.76
CA MET A 439 -21.39 6.70 -6.44
C MET A 439 -21.56 7.76 -5.37
N LEU A 440 -22.33 7.43 -4.32
CA LEU A 440 -22.52 8.29 -3.14
C LEU A 440 -21.97 7.56 -1.92
N ASN A 441 -21.04 8.20 -1.21
CA ASN A 441 -20.27 7.62 -0.12
C ASN A 441 -20.45 8.44 1.17
N PRO A 442 -21.54 8.25 1.92
CA PRO A 442 -21.77 8.91 3.21
C PRO A 442 -20.95 8.26 4.33
N LYS A 443 -20.49 9.08 5.28
CA LYS A 443 -19.78 8.65 6.48
C LYS A 443 -20.22 9.52 7.65
N ALA A 444 -20.29 8.93 8.83
CA ALA A 444 -20.62 9.63 10.06
C ALA A 444 -19.89 9.01 11.25
N GLY A 445 -19.69 9.78 12.31
CA GLY A 445 -19.07 9.26 13.51
C GLY A 445 -19.18 10.19 14.68
N ILE A 446 -18.89 9.64 15.85
CA ILE A 446 -18.90 10.31 17.13
C ILE A 446 -17.60 9.99 17.84
N SER A 447 -16.95 11.00 18.42
CA SER A 447 -15.81 10.82 19.31
C SER A 447 -16.15 11.42 20.69
N TYR A 448 -15.95 10.64 21.74
CA TYR A 448 -16.25 11.03 23.10
C TYR A 448 -15.01 10.92 23.99
N LEU A 449 -14.61 12.04 24.60
CA LEU A 449 -13.53 12.10 25.59
C LEU A 449 -14.05 11.62 26.95
N LEU A 450 -13.91 10.31 27.21
CA LEU A 450 -14.38 9.68 28.44
C LEU A 450 -13.65 10.23 29.66
N ALA A 451 -12.33 10.37 29.57
CA ALA A 451 -11.43 10.96 30.57
C ALA A 451 -10.25 11.64 29.83
N PRO A 452 -9.43 12.47 30.49
CA PRO A 452 -8.35 13.23 29.80
C PRO A 452 -7.48 12.45 28.81
N ASN A 453 -7.25 11.16 29.11
CA ASN A 453 -6.40 10.28 28.31
C ASN A 453 -7.18 9.19 27.55
N HIS A 454 -8.52 9.18 27.61
CA HIS A 454 -9.36 8.12 27.04
C HIS A 454 -10.36 8.68 26.04
N THR A 455 -10.23 8.31 24.78
CA THR A 455 -11.19 8.67 23.74
C THR A 455 -11.87 7.41 23.22
N LEU A 456 -13.20 7.40 23.21
CA LEU A 456 -14.02 6.41 22.51
C LEU A 456 -14.50 7.02 21.21
N TYR A 457 -14.62 6.20 20.16
CA TYR A 457 -15.28 6.62 18.94
C TYR A 457 -16.14 5.51 18.35
N LEU A 458 -17.18 5.92 17.68
CA LEU A 458 -18.06 5.07 16.86
C LEU A 458 -18.15 5.69 15.49
N SER A 459 -18.00 4.90 14.42
CA SER A 459 -18.16 5.38 13.06
C SER A 459 -18.91 4.40 12.17
N PHE A 460 -19.54 4.98 11.17
CA PHE A 460 -20.12 4.31 10.01
C PHE A 460 -19.60 4.95 8.75
N ALA A 461 -19.22 4.13 7.76
CA ALA A 461 -18.85 4.58 6.45
C ALA A 461 -19.43 3.67 5.36
N HIS A 462 -19.97 4.27 4.30
CA HIS A 462 -20.32 3.57 3.08
C HIS A 462 -19.35 3.96 1.97
N ALA A 463 -18.93 2.98 1.17
CA ALA A 463 -18.16 3.24 -0.04
C ALA A 463 -18.58 2.30 -1.17
N THR A 464 -18.45 2.82 -2.39
CA THR A 464 -18.66 2.08 -3.64
C THR A 464 -17.42 2.16 -4.50
N LYS A 465 -17.06 1.06 -5.16
CA LYS A 465 -15.87 0.97 -6.02
C LYS A 465 -16.21 0.29 -7.34
N GLU A 466 -15.79 0.89 -8.42
CA GLU A 466 -15.97 0.37 -9.79
C GLU A 466 -15.07 -0.86 -10.06
N PRO A 467 -15.46 -1.75 -11.00
CA PRO A 467 -14.58 -2.77 -11.56
C PRO A 467 -13.39 -2.15 -12.28
N ASN A 468 -12.28 -2.88 -12.36
CA ASN A 468 -11.11 -2.45 -13.09
C ASN A 468 -11.10 -2.95 -14.56
N ARG A 469 -10.11 -2.51 -15.34
CA ARG A 469 -9.96 -2.93 -16.75
C ARG A 469 -9.89 -4.45 -16.93
N ASN A 470 -9.22 -5.16 -16.02
CA ASN A 470 -9.08 -6.62 -16.15
C ASN A 470 -10.39 -7.35 -15.89
N ASP A 471 -11.25 -6.84 -15.00
CA ASP A 471 -12.60 -7.40 -14.78
C ASP A 471 -13.46 -7.27 -16.04
N TYR A 472 -13.40 -6.11 -16.70
CA TYR A 472 -14.10 -5.90 -17.98
C TYR A 472 -13.49 -6.73 -19.13
N LYS A 473 -12.17 -6.93 -19.14
CA LYS A 473 -11.49 -7.78 -20.12
C LYS A 473 -11.92 -9.24 -19.99
N GLU A 474 -11.96 -9.75 -18.76
CA GLU A 474 -12.43 -11.10 -18.45
C GLU A 474 -13.87 -11.31 -18.87
N TYR A 475 -14.74 -10.33 -18.58
CA TYR A 475 -16.11 -10.33 -19.09
C TYR A 475 -16.13 -10.39 -20.62
N ALA A 476 -15.39 -9.54 -21.32
CA ALA A 476 -15.37 -9.46 -22.76
C ALA A 476 -14.88 -10.78 -23.42
N GLU A 477 -13.88 -11.44 -22.85
CA GLU A 477 -13.35 -12.74 -23.29
C GLU A 477 -14.38 -13.87 -23.14
N ASN A 478 -15.22 -13.82 -22.09
CA ASN A 478 -16.17 -14.88 -21.75
C ASN A 478 -17.65 -14.51 -22.02
N LYS A 479 -17.93 -13.34 -22.59
CA LYS A 479 -19.31 -12.88 -22.88
C LYS A 479 -20.11 -13.90 -23.68
N LYS A 480 -19.53 -14.50 -24.71
CA LYS A 480 -20.18 -15.53 -25.53
C LYS A 480 -20.43 -16.84 -24.77
N LYS A 481 -19.78 -17.04 -23.63
CA LYS A 481 -19.95 -18.20 -22.73
C LYS A 481 -20.91 -17.88 -21.57
N GLY A 482 -21.62 -16.74 -21.63
CA GLY A 482 -22.59 -16.34 -20.62
C GLY A 482 -22.00 -15.61 -19.40
N ALA A 483 -20.78 -15.03 -19.50
CA ALA A 483 -20.26 -14.20 -18.42
C ALA A 483 -21.14 -12.95 -18.19
N GLU A 484 -21.39 -12.62 -16.93
CA GLU A 484 -22.09 -11.40 -16.54
C GLU A 484 -21.16 -10.20 -16.49
N LEU A 485 -21.68 -9.00 -16.76
CA LEU A 485 -20.95 -7.76 -16.57
C LEU A 485 -20.56 -7.59 -15.09
N PRO A 486 -19.27 -7.28 -14.78
CA PRO A 486 -18.86 -7.12 -13.40
C PRO A 486 -19.58 -5.95 -12.74
N LYS A 487 -20.04 -6.16 -11.51
CA LYS A 487 -20.77 -5.16 -10.71
C LYS A 487 -19.80 -4.36 -9.84
N ALA A 488 -20.16 -3.11 -9.57
CA ALA A 488 -19.45 -2.29 -8.59
C ALA A 488 -19.58 -2.90 -7.19
N GLU A 489 -18.46 -2.95 -6.47
CA GLU A 489 -18.38 -3.39 -5.08
C GLU A 489 -18.96 -2.32 -4.15
N LYS A 490 -19.63 -2.72 -3.09
CA LYS A 490 -20.11 -1.83 -2.02
C LYS A 490 -19.68 -2.36 -0.68
N VAL A 491 -19.35 -1.45 0.24
CA VAL A 491 -19.01 -1.78 1.62
C VAL A 491 -19.74 -0.85 2.58
N ASN A 492 -20.26 -1.43 3.67
CA ASN A 492 -20.67 -0.73 4.87
C ASN A 492 -19.68 -1.09 5.98
N ASP A 493 -18.99 -0.10 6.53
CA ASP A 493 -17.94 -0.25 7.53
C ASP A 493 -18.41 0.37 8.85
N PHE A 494 -18.48 -0.44 9.90
CA PHE A 494 -18.84 -0.03 11.26
C PHE A 494 -17.63 -0.23 12.15
N GLU A 495 -17.22 0.82 12.86
CA GLU A 495 -16.09 0.75 13.76
C GLU A 495 -16.41 1.29 15.16
N LEU A 496 -15.92 0.60 16.18
CA LEU A 496 -15.90 1.05 17.56
C LEU A 496 -14.46 1.03 18.05
N GLY A 497 -13.91 2.19 18.40
CA GLY A 497 -12.53 2.30 18.81
C GLY A 497 -12.36 2.97 20.17
N TRP A 498 -11.30 2.58 20.85
CA TRP A 498 -10.82 3.17 22.09
C TRP A 498 -9.36 3.55 21.94
N ARG A 499 -9.03 4.79 22.33
CA ARG A 499 -7.67 5.32 22.35
C ARG A 499 -7.32 5.73 23.77
N TYR A 500 -6.18 5.27 24.24
CA TYR A 500 -5.56 5.69 25.48
C TYR A 500 -4.19 6.29 25.18
N SER A 501 -3.90 7.48 25.72
CA SER A 501 -2.63 8.17 25.43
C SER A 501 -2.13 8.92 26.65
N THR A 502 -0.96 8.54 27.12
CA THR A 502 -0.14 9.25 28.09
C THR A 502 1.27 9.45 27.52
N ASP A 503 2.16 10.09 28.24
CA ASP A 503 3.56 10.24 27.86
C ASP A 503 4.30 8.91 27.74
N LYS A 504 3.88 7.89 28.50
CA LYS A 504 4.54 6.57 28.54
C LYS A 504 3.80 5.48 27.75
N VAL A 505 2.50 5.62 27.58
CA VAL A 505 1.66 4.57 26.97
C VAL A 505 0.72 5.18 25.96
N LYS A 506 0.77 4.69 24.74
CA LYS A 506 -0.26 4.89 23.72
C LYS A 506 -0.82 3.52 23.38
N LEU A 507 -2.15 3.38 23.48
CA LEU A 507 -2.85 2.14 23.17
C LEU A 507 -4.08 2.47 22.32
N ASN A 508 -4.29 1.68 21.27
CA ASN A 508 -5.47 1.73 20.43
C ASN A 508 -6.11 0.34 20.40
N ALA A 509 -7.41 0.29 20.58
CA ALA A 509 -8.21 -0.91 20.35
C ALA A 509 -9.35 -0.55 19.40
N ASN A 510 -9.58 -1.38 18.40
CA ASN A 510 -10.62 -1.15 17.40
C ASN A 510 -11.36 -2.44 17.08
N LEU A 511 -12.68 -2.41 17.15
CA LEU A 511 -13.58 -3.42 16.65
C LEU A 511 -14.14 -2.92 15.33
N TYR A 512 -14.16 -3.78 14.31
CA TYR A 512 -14.72 -3.42 13.01
C TYR A 512 -15.58 -4.53 12.43
N TYR A 513 -16.59 -4.12 11.67
CA TYR A 513 -17.45 -4.99 10.87
C TYR A 513 -17.68 -4.35 9.51
N MET A 514 -17.06 -4.91 8.47
CA MET A 514 -17.13 -4.47 7.09
C MET A 514 -18.02 -5.44 6.31
N GLN A 515 -19.24 -5.04 5.99
CA GLN A 515 -20.17 -5.80 5.19
C GLN A 515 -20.05 -5.42 3.73
N TYR A 516 -19.78 -6.41 2.87
CA TYR A 516 -19.63 -6.21 1.44
C TYR A 516 -20.83 -6.76 0.67
N LYS A 517 -21.16 -6.08 -0.42
CA LYS A 517 -22.06 -6.56 -1.45
C LYS A 517 -21.35 -6.51 -2.80
N ASP A 518 -21.46 -7.61 -3.55
CA ASP A 518 -20.82 -7.80 -4.85
C ASP A 518 -19.30 -7.59 -4.82
N GLN A 519 -18.62 -8.01 -3.72
CA GLN A 519 -17.17 -7.90 -3.61
C GLN A 519 -16.48 -8.67 -4.74
N LEU A 520 -15.51 -8.05 -5.42
CA LEU A 520 -14.69 -8.67 -6.48
C LEU A 520 -13.52 -9.43 -5.83
N VAL A 521 -13.77 -10.62 -5.31
CA VAL A 521 -12.76 -11.44 -4.62
C VAL A 521 -11.77 -12.06 -5.62
N LEU A 522 -10.51 -12.20 -5.19
CA LEU A 522 -9.48 -12.90 -5.93
C LEU A 522 -9.86 -14.39 -6.04
N THR A 523 -9.87 -14.94 -7.25
CA THR A 523 -10.15 -16.35 -7.48
C THR A 523 -8.96 -17.26 -7.17
N GLY A 524 -7.76 -16.68 -6.96
CA GLY A 524 -6.51 -17.40 -6.87
C GLY A 524 -5.84 -17.61 -8.23
N ASP A 525 -6.59 -17.56 -9.32
CA ASP A 525 -6.10 -17.78 -10.69
C ASP A 525 -5.60 -16.49 -11.34
N ILE A 526 -4.86 -16.62 -12.42
CA ILE A 526 -4.32 -15.52 -13.23
C ILE A 526 -4.70 -15.68 -14.70
N ASN A 527 -4.76 -14.57 -15.42
CA ASN A 527 -4.86 -14.59 -16.87
C ASN A 527 -3.49 -14.85 -17.53
N LYS A 528 -3.48 -14.97 -18.88
CA LYS A 528 -2.26 -15.23 -19.66
C LYS A 528 -1.16 -14.18 -19.48
N THR A 529 -1.47 -13.00 -19.00
CA THR A 529 -0.53 -11.90 -18.74
C THR A 529 -0.13 -11.75 -17.27
N GLY A 530 -0.45 -12.74 -16.41
CA GLY A 530 -0.05 -12.77 -15.01
C GLY A 530 -0.95 -11.98 -14.04
N TYR A 531 -2.00 -11.29 -14.53
CA TYR A 531 -2.92 -10.56 -13.66
C TYR A 531 -3.88 -11.49 -12.95
N SER A 532 -4.08 -11.27 -11.65
CA SER A 532 -5.03 -12.02 -10.84
C SER A 532 -6.47 -11.82 -11.31
N LEU A 533 -7.19 -12.92 -11.45
CA LEU A 533 -8.61 -12.91 -11.81
C LEU A 533 -9.47 -12.65 -10.59
N ARG A 534 -10.54 -11.88 -10.79
CA ARG A 534 -11.52 -11.56 -9.75
C ARG A 534 -12.94 -11.89 -10.21
N ARG A 535 -13.81 -12.11 -9.23
CA ARG A 535 -15.24 -12.35 -9.49
C ARG A 535 -16.08 -11.77 -8.36
N ASN A 536 -17.27 -11.25 -8.69
CA ASN A 536 -18.23 -10.83 -7.67
C ASN A 536 -18.66 -12.05 -6.85
N SER A 537 -18.47 -12.00 -5.53
CA SER A 537 -18.78 -13.09 -4.59
C SER A 537 -20.20 -13.02 -4.05
N GLY A 538 -20.98 -11.98 -4.37
CA GLY A 538 -22.25 -11.71 -3.73
C GLY A 538 -22.06 -11.00 -2.39
N GLU A 539 -22.55 -11.59 -1.31
CA GLU A 539 -22.39 -11.04 0.04
C GLU A 539 -21.14 -11.63 0.73
N SER A 540 -20.44 -10.77 1.46
CA SER A 540 -19.27 -11.18 2.25
C SER A 540 -19.06 -10.20 3.42
N TYR A 541 -18.27 -10.58 4.40
CA TYR A 541 -17.90 -9.70 5.50
C TYR A 541 -16.48 -9.89 5.96
N ARG A 542 -15.95 -8.85 6.60
CA ARG A 542 -14.72 -8.86 7.39
C ARG A 542 -15.04 -8.29 8.76
N ALA A 543 -14.84 -9.07 9.80
CA ALA A 543 -15.08 -8.65 11.17
C ALA A 543 -13.86 -8.95 12.02
N GLY A 544 -13.46 -8.03 12.90
CA GLY A 544 -12.27 -8.27 13.70
C GLY A 544 -12.03 -7.27 14.82
N ILE A 545 -11.02 -7.60 15.59
CA ILE A 545 -10.45 -6.75 16.64
C ILE A 545 -8.98 -6.50 16.34
N GLU A 546 -8.57 -5.25 16.48
CA GLU A 546 -7.18 -4.80 16.37
C GLU A 546 -6.79 -4.12 17.68
N VAL A 547 -5.65 -4.48 18.23
CA VAL A 547 -5.06 -3.81 19.39
C VAL A 547 -3.61 -3.51 19.09
N ASP A 548 -3.21 -2.27 19.23
CA ASP A 548 -1.80 -1.86 19.13
C ASP A 548 -1.43 -0.96 20.31
N ALA A 549 -0.19 -1.06 20.73
CA ALA A 549 0.35 -0.23 21.79
C ALA A 549 1.77 0.26 21.48
N ASN A 550 2.10 1.40 22.08
CA ASN A 550 3.47 1.90 22.20
C ASN A 550 3.71 2.21 23.69
N VAL A 551 4.64 1.49 24.29
CA VAL A 551 4.91 1.55 25.73
C VAL A 551 6.37 1.93 25.96
N LEU A 552 6.60 3.03 26.65
CA LEU A 552 7.91 3.40 27.18
C LEU A 552 8.08 2.70 28.54
N LEU A 553 8.70 1.52 28.54
CA LEU A 553 8.93 0.72 29.75
C LEU A 553 9.94 1.38 30.68
N SER A 554 10.99 1.95 30.09
CA SER A 554 12.02 2.78 30.73
C SER A 554 12.65 3.70 29.68
N PRO A 555 13.54 4.66 30.05
CA PRO A 555 14.27 5.44 29.06
C PRO A 555 15.03 4.61 28.03
N GLN A 556 15.45 3.38 28.40
CA GLN A 556 16.19 2.47 27.53
C GLN A 556 15.33 1.44 26.81
N TRP A 557 14.10 1.20 27.23
CA TRP A 557 13.27 0.13 26.69
C TRP A 557 11.91 0.63 26.19
N GLN A 558 11.64 0.36 24.93
CA GLN A 558 10.33 0.62 24.30
C GLN A 558 9.74 -0.70 23.78
N TRP A 559 8.45 -0.85 23.91
CA TRP A 559 7.70 -2.01 23.46
C TRP A 559 6.50 -1.59 22.63
N ALA A 560 6.40 -2.11 21.41
CA ALA A 560 5.34 -1.80 20.47
C ALA A 560 4.71 -3.10 19.91
N PRO A 561 3.81 -3.75 20.69
CA PRO A 561 3.05 -4.91 20.25
C PRO A 561 1.84 -4.49 19.40
N ASN A 562 1.43 -5.35 18.47
CA ASN A 562 0.13 -5.30 17.86
C ASN A 562 -0.43 -6.70 17.63
N VAL A 563 -1.74 -6.85 17.79
CA VAL A 563 -2.48 -8.10 17.60
C VAL A 563 -3.76 -7.80 16.85
N SER A 564 -4.02 -8.57 15.83
CA SER A 564 -5.26 -8.52 15.06
C SER A 564 -5.82 -9.91 14.90
N TYR A 565 -7.09 -10.06 15.24
CA TYR A 565 -7.89 -11.24 14.95
C TYR A 565 -9.06 -10.85 14.07
N SER A 566 -9.31 -11.60 13.00
CA SER A 566 -10.39 -11.32 12.09
C SER A 566 -11.03 -12.58 11.52
N GLN A 567 -12.30 -12.48 11.18
CA GLN A 567 -13.02 -13.46 10.37
C GLN A 567 -13.40 -12.80 9.05
N ASN A 568 -12.95 -13.40 7.96
CA ASN A 568 -13.13 -12.91 6.61
C ASN A 568 -13.87 -13.97 5.80
N LYS A 569 -15.18 -13.78 5.54
CA LYS A 569 -16.05 -14.82 5.00
C LYS A 569 -16.88 -14.32 3.80
N ASN A 570 -16.98 -15.17 2.78
CA ASN A 570 -18.04 -15.10 1.78
C ASN A 570 -19.29 -15.78 2.34
N ILE A 571 -20.47 -15.27 1.98
CA ILE A 571 -21.76 -15.85 2.36
C ILE A 571 -22.38 -16.44 1.10
N ASP A 572 -22.85 -17.71 1.19
CA ASP A 572 -23.46 -18.43 0.05
C ASP A 572 -22.60 -18.37 -1.22
N TYR A 573 -21.28 -18.65 -1.04
CA TYR A 573 -20.32 -18.59 -2.13
C TYR A 573 -20.63 -19.62 -3.21
N LYS A 574 -20.78 -19.15 -4.46
CA LYS A 574 -21.07 -20.00 -5.61
C LYS A 574 -19.85 -20.15 -6.50
N THR A 575 -19.47 -21.35 -6.82
CA THR A 575 -18.43 -21.67 -7.79
C THR A 575 -18.98 -22.54 -8.92
N LYS A 576 -18.26 -22.64 -10.02
CA LYS A 576 -18.60 -23.56 -11.11
C LYS A 576 -18.43 -25.00 -10.66
N ASP A 577 -19.39 -25.86 -10.99
CA ASP A 577 -19.25 -27.30 -10.77
C ASP A 577 -18.09 -27.82 -11.64
N PRO A 578 -17.06 -28.44 -11.07
CA PRO A 578 -15.97 -29.04 -11.85
C PRO A 578 -16.41 -30.09 -12.87
N ASN A 579 -17.49 -30.81 -12.56
CA ASN A 579 -18.04 -31.85 -13.40
C ASN A 579 -19.08 -31.34 -14.41
N GLN A 580 -19.66 -30.17 -14.15
CA GLN A 580 -20.69 -29.54 -14.98
C GLN A 580 -20.41 -28.02 -15.11
N PRO A 581 -19.45 -27.61 -15.97
CA PRO A 581 -18.94 -26.22 -16.02
C PRO A 581 -19.99 -25.12 -16.29
N ASN A 582 -21.20 -25.50 -16.71
CA ASN A 582 -22.31 -24.58 -16.93
C ASN A 582 -23.26 -24.46 -15.70
N GLN A 583 -23.00 -25.23 -14.65
CA GLN A 583 -23.77 -25.16 -13.39
C GLN A 583 -22.93 -24.55 -12.28
N PHE A 584 -23.61 -23.92 -11.33
CA PHE A 584 -23.00 -23.38 -10.13
C PHE A 584 -23.41 -24.21 -8.91
N VAL A 585 -22.42 -24.50 -8.07
CA VAL A 585 -22.62 -25.13 -6.77
C VAL A 585 -22.47 -24.05 -5.70
N ASN A 586 -23.38 -24.05 -4.73
CA ASN A 586 -23.27 -23.21 -3.54
C ASN A 586 -22.47 -23.95 -2.46
N LEU A 587 -21.33 -23.42 -2.08
CA LEU A 587 -20.44 -23.95 -1.04
C LEU A 587 -20.77 -23.43 0.37
N GLY A 588 -21.84 -22.62 0.50
CA GLY A 588 -22.19 -21.98 1.77
C GLY A 588 -21.18 -20.91 2.18
N THR A 589 -20.89 -20.83 3.48
CA THR A 589 -19.94 -19.85 4.02
C THR A 589 -18.50 -20.32 3.84
N THR A 590 -17.69 -19.54 3.12
CA THR A 590 -16.29 -19.87 2.84
C THR A 590 -15.35 -18.77 3.32
N HIS A 591 -14.05 -19.06 3.44
CA HIS A 591 -13.03 -18.03 3.70
C HIS A 591 -12.79 -17.15 2.46
N ILE A 592 -12.55 -15.87 2.67
CA ILE A 592 -12.04 -14.99 1.60
C ILE A 592 -10.55 -15.31 1.44
N SER A 593 -10.13 -15.55 0.19
CA SER A 593 -8.73 -15.84 -0.15
C SER A 593 -7.76 -14.76 0.37
N PHE A 594 -6.52 -15.15 0.66
CA PHE A 594 -5.42 -14.30 1.14
C PHE A 594 -5.68 -13.54 2.44
N SER A 595 -6.68 -13.94 3.22
CA SER A 595 -7.11 -13.27 4.44
C SER A 595 -6.84 -14.15 5.67
N PRO A 596 -5.70 -14.00 6.37
CA PRO A 596 -5.40 -14.74 7.58
C PRO A 596 -6.31 -14.27 8.73
N ASP A 597 -6.66 -15.20 9.64
CA ASP A 597 -7.44 -14.84 10.84
C ASP A 597 -6.58 -14.11 11.87
N TRP A 598 -5.28 -14.43 11.96
CA TRP A 598 -4.35 -13.84 12.92
C TRP A 598 -3.22 -13.10 12.22
N VAL A 599 -2.98 -11.87 12.65
CA VAL A 599 -1.79 -11.09 12.31
C VAL A 599 -1.25 -10.48 13.59
N VAL A 600 -0.02 -10.86 13.98
CA VAL A 600 0.61 -10.37 15.20
C VAL A 600 1.96 -9.75 14.87
N GLY A 601 2.19 -8.55 15.37
CA GLY A 601 3.47 -7.85 15.31
C GLY A 601 3.98 -7.55 16.71
N ASN A 602 5.29 -7.57 16.89
CA ASN A 602 5.93 -7.19 18.12
C ASN A 602 7.26 -6.51 17.83
N THR A 603 7.47 -5.32 18.36
CA THR A 603 8.76 -4.63 18.29
C THR A 603 9.23 -4.30 19.69
N ILE A 604 10.40 -4.80 20.06
CA ILE A 604 11.08 -4.43 21.28
C ILE A 604 12.34 -3.65 20.90
N THR A 605 12.43 -2.42 21.41
CA THR A 605 13.56 -1.53 21.12
C THR A 605 14.36 -1.26 22.38
N PHE A 606 15.67 -1.45 22.30
CA PHE A 606 16.63 -1.17 23.35
C PHE A 606 17.56 -0.02 22.95
N ILE A 607 17.63 1.00 23.80
CA ILE A 607 18.39 2.24 23.61
C ILE A 607 19.33 2.37 24.83
N PRO A 608 20.49 1.65 24.87
CA PRO A 608 21.38 1.64 26.02
C PRO A 608 22.04 3.01 26.31
N PHE A 609 22.26 3.79 25.27
CA PHE A 609 22.83 5.15 25.32
C PHE A 609 22.33 5.97 24.13
N GLU A 610 22.53 7.27 24.18
CA GLU A 610 22.11 8.18 23.11
C GLU A 610 22.64 7.73 21.74
N ASN A 611 21.80 7.91 20.72
CA ASN A 611 22.10 7.64 19.32
C ASN A 611 22.33 6.17 18.94
N PHE A 612 22.27 5.22 19.88
CA PHE A 612 22.27 3.79 19.57
C PHE A 612 20.90 3.18 19.81
N GLN A 613 20.42 2.41 18.85
CA GLN A 613 19.15 1.72 18.94
C GLN A 613 19.27 0.30 18.37
N MET A 614 18.72 -0.66 19.09
CA MET A 614 18.55 -2.03 18.65
C MET A 614 17.07 -2.42 18.75
N SER A 615 16.47 -2.91 17.66
CA SER A 615 15.07 -3.31 17.63
C SER A 615 14.94 -4.76 17.16
N LEU A 616 14.31 -5.60 17.99
CA LEU A 616 13.85 -6.93 17.59
C LEU A 616 12.41 -6.81 17.12
N ILE A 617 12.20 -7.14 15.85
CA ILE A 617 10.89 -7.11 15.20
C ILE A 617 10.45 -8.54 14.95
N SER A 618 9.27 -8.92 15.45
CA SER A 618 8.69 -10.25 15.27
C SER A 618 7.35 -10.12 14.57
N LYS A 619 7.10 -11.00 13.59
CA LYS A 619 5.86 -11.01 12.81
C LYS A 619 5.33 -12.43 12.72
N TYR A 620 4.08 -12.63 13.16
CA TYR A 620 3.32 -13.85 12.97
C TYR A 620 2.16 -13.60 12.03
N ILE A 621 1.98 -14.47 11.06
CA ILE A 621 0.85 -14.47 10.12
C ILE A 621 0.26 -15.87 10.14
N GLY A 622 -1.05 -15.96 10.41
CA GLY A 622 -1.80 -17.21 10.44
C GLY A 622 -1.96 -17.84 9.07
N GLU A 623 -2.44 -19.09 9.06
CA GLU A 623 -2.77 -19.80 7.82
C GLU A 623 -3.81 -19.02 7.00
N ARG A 624 -3.78 -19.20 5.67
CA ARG A 624 -4.72 -18.55 4.76
C ARG A 624 -4.92 -19.33 3.48
N TYR A 625 -6.13 -19.30 2.96
CA TYR A 625 -6.48 -19.94 1.69
C TYR A 625 -5.99 -19.14 0.48
N LEU A 626 -5.59 -19.82 -0.58
CA LEU A 626 -5.27 -19.23 -1.89
C LEU A 626 -6.52 -19.04 -2.75
N THR A 627 -7.60 -19.80 -2.47
CA THR A 627 -8.89 -19.76 -3.16
C THR A 627 -10.01 -19.40 -2.18
N ASN A 628 -11.22 -19.12 -2.70
CA ASN A 628 -12.41 -18.90 -1.88
C ASN A 628 -13.22 -20.21 -1.67
N GLU A 629 -12.70 -21.36 -2.02
CA GLU A 629 -13.42 -22.64 -2.05
C GLU A 629 -13.12 -23.51 -0.82
N ASN A 630 -12.27 -23.04 0.10
CA ASN A 630 -11.84 -23.76 1.32
C ASN A 630 -11.14 -25.10 1.02
N GLU A 631 -10.42 -25.19 -0.07
CA GLU A 631 -9.67 -26.40 -0.41
C GLU A 631 -8.43 -26.53 0.49
N ASP A 632 -8.30 -27.67 1.20
CA ASP A 632 -7.18 -27.91 2.11
C ASP A 632 -5.82 -27.95 1.41
N ASN A 633 -5.77 -28.35 0.15
CA ASN A 633 -4.56 -28.33 -0.68
C ASN A 633 -4.19 -26.93 -1.21
N ALA A 634 -5.05 -25.92 -1.03
CA ALA A 634 -4.89 -24.54 -1.46
C ALA A 634 -4.68 -23.59 -0.28
N LYS A 635 -3.88 -23.99 0.69
CA LYS A 635 -3.52 -23.20 1.88
C LYS A 635 -2.05 -22.79 1.87
N LEU A 636 -1.77 -21.67 2.49
CA LEU A 636 -0.44 -21.28 2.98
C LEU A 636 -0.41 -21.50 4.49
N ASP A 637 0.64 -22.17 4.95
CA ASP A 637 0.90 -22.36 6.38
C ASP A 637 1.14 -21.02 7.10
N ASP A 638 0.94 -21.03 8.41
CA ASP A 638 1.34 -19.95 9.28
C ASP A 638 2.86 -19.86 9.41
N PHE A 639 3.33 -18.68 9.77
CA PHE A 639 4.72 -18.48 10.06
C PHE A 639 4.97 -17.41 11.10
N LEU A 640 6.06 -17.57 11.84
CA LEU A 640 6.64 -16.59 12.74
C LEU A 640 8.07 -16.30 12.29
N VAL A 641 8.37 -15.03 12.04
CA VAL A 641 9.72 -14.58 11.65
C VAL A 641 10.19 -13.45 12.54
N HIS A 642 11.51 -13.35 12.70
CA HIS A 642 12.16 -12.35 13.51
C HIS A 642 13.20 -11.61 12.69
N SER A 643 13.25 -10.28 12.82
CA SER A 643 14.25 -9.42 12.21
C SER A 643 14.90 -8.55 13.28
N LEU A 644 16.19 -8.30 13.13
CA LEU A 644 16.97 -7.42 14.01
C LEU A 644 17.38 -6.18 13.24
N HIS A 645 17.09 -5.02 13.80
CA HIS A 645 17.53 -3.74 13.27
C HIS A 645 18.43 -3.04 14.28
N LEU A 646 19.59 -2.59 13.81
CA LEU A 646 20.57 -1.83 14.58
C LEU A 646 20.78 -0.48 13.90
N SER A 647 20.84 0.59 14.66
CA SER A 647 21.26 1.91 14.19
C SER A 647 22.14 2.59 15.21
N TYR A 648 23.20 3.25 14.73
CA TYR A 648 24.09 4.05 15.54
C TYR A 648 24.45 5.33 14.82
N GLU A 649 24.15 6.46 15.42
CA GLU A 649 24.44 7.79 14.88
C GLU A 649 25.59 8.44 15.64
N ILE A 650 26.63 8.81 14.91
CA ILE A 650 27.77 9.59 15.41
C ILE A 650 27.57 11.03 14.95
N LEU A 651 27.88 12.00 15.82
CA LEU A 651 27.79 13.43 15.56
C LEU A 651 29.18 14.08 15.51
N PRO A 652 29.92 13.94 14.40
CA PRO A 652 31.30 14.48 14.29
C PRO A 652 31.23 15.95 13.86
N GLU A 653 31.09 16.85 14.80
CA GLU A 653 30.82 18.30 14.64
C GLU A 653 31.71 19.04 13.60
N LYS A 654 32.90 18.51 13.27
CA LYS A 654 33.89 19.18 12.40
C LYS A 654 33.86 18.74 10.95
N ILE A 655 33.27 17.56 10.63
CA ILE A 655 33.34 16.95 9.29
C ILE A 655 31.95 16.94 8.62
N CYS A 656 30.95 16.51 9.34
CA CYS A 656 29.57 16.43 8.91
C CYS A 656 28.65 16.52 10.13
N LYS A 657 27.35 16.74 9.92
CA LYS A 657 26.36 16.81 11.00
C LYS A 657 26.17 15.48 11.68
N SER A 658 26.03 14.41 10.90
CA SER A 658 25.92 13.06 11.45
C SER A 658 26.41 11.99 10.48
N VAL A 659 26.77 10.84 11.05
CA VAL A 659 27.05 9.58 10.36
C VAL A 659 26.16 8.53 10.99
N LEU A 660 25.15 8.08 10.28
CA LEU A 660 24.24 7.03 10.72
C LEU A 660 24.68 5.68 10.12
N PHE A 661 25.04 4.74 10.98
CA PHE A 661 25.24 3.33 10.61
C PHE A 661 23.94 2.58 10.84
N SER A 662 23.54 1.77 9.88
CA SER A 662 22.33 0.95 9.98
C SER A 662 22.61 -0.47 9.52
N VAL A 663 22.12 -1.44 10.26
CA VAL A 663 22.16 -2.87 9.90
C VAL A 663 20.77 -3.46 10.12
N THR A 664 20.25 -4.13 9.11
CA THR A 664 19.02 -4.91 9.22
C THR A 664 19.33 -6.35 8.86
N ALA A 665 19.05 -7.28 9.77
CA ALA A 665 19.12 -8.71 9.54
C ALA A 665 17.69 -9.27 9.58
N ASN A 666 17.20 -9.76 8.44
CA ASN A 666 15.87 -10.33 8.31
C ASN A 666 15.91 -11.84 8.53
N ASN A 667 14.81 -12.38 9.08
CA ASN A 667 14.63 -13.81 9.28
C ASN A 667 15.84 -14.45 10.02
N ILE A 668 16.22 -13.87 11.16
CA ILE A 668 17.43 -14.24 11.91
C ILE A 668 17.46 -15.68 12.41
N LEU A 669 16.31 -16.35 12.50
CA LEU A 669 16.18 -17.76 12.85
C LEU A 669 16.21 -18.69 11.63
N ASN A 670 16.42 -18.14 10.43
CA ASN A 670 16.48 -18.87 9.16
C ASN A 670 15.27 -19.75 8.89
N LYS A 671 14.07 -19.28 9.25
CA LYS A 671 12.80 -20.01 9.01
C LYS A 671 12.54 -20.13 7.51
N LYS A 672 12.33 -21.32 7.01
CA LYS A 672 11.84 -21.56 5.65
C LYS A 672 10.32 -21.39 5.64
N TYR A 673 9.81 -20.37 4.94
CA TYR A 673 8.38 -20.08 4.87
C TYR A 673 7.98 -19.60 3.48
N VAL A 674 6.68 -19.59 3.22
CA VAL A 674 6.07 -19.08 1.99
C VAL A 674 5.18 -17.90 2.36
N ALA A 675 5.57 -16.72 1.93
CA ALA A 675 4.83 -15.49 2.26
C ALA A 675 3.61 -15.30 1.35
N HIS A 676 3.66 -15.81 0.13
CA HIS A 676 2.64 -15.59 -0.89
C HIS A 676 2.50 -16.83 -1.78
N GLY A 677 1.35 -16.94 -2.43
CA GLY A 677 1.07 -18.01 -3.38
C GLY A 677 -0.02 -17.60 -4.35
N ARG A 678 -0.33 -18.48 -5.26
CA ARG A 678 -1.49 -18.38 -6.15
C ARG A 678 -2.01 -19.79 -6.44
N TYR A 679 -3.20 -19.87 -6.99
CA TYR A 679 -3.77 -21.15 -7.41
C TYR A 679 -4.04 -21.05 -8.90
N SER A 680 -3.38 -21.88 -9.70
CA SER A 680 -3.51 -21.85 -11.15
C SER A 680 -3.42 -23.23 -11.76
N GLY A 681 -4.29 -23.51 -12.74
CA GLY A 681 -4.35 -24.80 -13.38
C GLY A 681 -4.67 -25.96 -12.42
N GLY A 682 -5.47 -25.71 -11.36
CA GLY A 682 -5.86 -26.72 -10.36
C GLY A 682 -4.77 -27.03 -9.33
N LYS A 683 -3.74 -26.20 -9.19
CA LYS A 683 -2.59 -26.44 -8.29
C LYS A 683 -2.18 -25.18 -7.55
N PRO A 684 -1.78 -25.30 -6.28
CA PRO A 684 -1.11 -24.20 -5.58
C PRO A 684 0.29 -23.98 -6.15
N LEU A 685 0.64 -22.72 -6.31
CA LEU A 685 1.96 -22.25 -6.71
C LEU A 685 2.47 -21.29 -5.63
N TYR A 686 3.70 -21.48 -5.21
CA TYR A 686 4.28 -20.83 -4.04
C TYR A 686 5.34 -19.81 -4.44
N PHE A 687 5.42 -18.71 -3.67
CA PHE A 687 6.50 -17.71 -3.73
C PHE A 687 7.28 -17.78 -2.41
N PRO A 688 8.40 -18.51 -2.39
CA PRO A 688 9.20 -18.66 -1.18
C PRO A 688 9.81 -17.35 -0.75
N ALA A 689 9.72 -17.02 0.54
CA ALA A 689 10.42 -15.90 1.10
C ALA A 689 11.90 -16.23 1.33
N ALA A 690 12.73 -15.18 1.35
CA ALA A 690 14.16 -15.30 1.58
C ALA A 690 14.46 -15.93 2.96
N GLU A 691 15.46 -16.76 2.99
CA GLU A 691 16.12 -17.22 4.20
C GLU A 691 16.83 -16.05 4.89
N ILE A 692 17.66 -16.31 5.92
CA ILE A 692 18.39 -15.24 6.60
C ILE A 692 19.15 -14.36 5.60
N ASN A 693 18.91 -13.04 5.70
CA ASN A 693 19.56 -12.07 4.83
C ASN A 693 19.79 -10.75 5.60
N ALA A 694 20.69 -9.94 5.10
CA ALA A 694 21.04 -8.70 5.77
C ALA A 694 21.34 -7.56 4.80
N MET A 695 21.11 -6.33 5.27
CA MET A 695 21.55 -5.08 4.66
C MET A 695 22.29 -4.26 5.71
N ALA A 696 23.42 -3.68 5.32
CA ALA A 696 24.19 -2.74 6.14
C ALA A 696 24.49 -1.48 5.35
N GLY A 697 24.44 -0.33 5.99
CA GLY A 697 24.66 0.93 5.31
C GLY A 697 25.14 2.07 6.19
N VAL A 698 25.57 3.12 5.50
CA VAL A 698 26.03 4.37 6.11
C VAL A 698 25.31 5.53 5.42
N THR A 699 24.75 6.42 6.23
CA THR A 699 24.20 7.71 5.78
C THR A 699 25.00 8.85 6.37
N LEU A 700 25.56 9.69 5.50
CA LEU A 700 26.29 10.90 5.88
C LEU A 700 25.36 12.10 5.71
N SER A 701 25.23 12.92 6.75
CA SER A 701 24.45 14.18 6.72
C SER A 701 25.37 15.38 6.94
N PHE A 702 25.24 16.40 6.08
CA PHE A 702 26.04 17.62 6.08
C PHE A 702 25.20 18.86 6.35
#